data_2f2215f8a4f06cb6ba33200c21c08e23
#
_entry.id   2f2215f8a4f06cb6ba33200c21c08e23
#
_cell.length_a   1.000
_cell.length_b   1.000
_cell.length_c   1.000
_cell.angle_alpha   90.00
_cell.angle_beta   90.00
_cell.angle_gamma   90.00
#
_symmetry.space_group_name_H-M   'P 1'
#
loop_
_entity.id
_entity.type
_entity.pdbx_description
1 polymer ?
#
loop_
_entity_poly.entity_id
_entity_poly.type
_entity_poly.pdbx_seq_one_letter_code
_entity_poly.pdbx_strand_id
1 'polypeptide(L)'
;MAQSTPQQGRRVSPVSIAFGILAAIVFALVSAAGIYTDWLWFRQLDFEVVFFTQIIAQVVAFLIGFVIMTAIIAIGLMLAWRARPIYLKMPEESPFQVYQQLLESLRKVVMFGVPALIGLGGGLVAAREWQSALLFLNGSEFGIEDGHFGFDVGFFVFDLPFLTFVVGFISGAVFLAALINLAVHVVYGGIRFSGREISVSKPARVQLSILVAIYLVLQGVSLWFDQYATVVNDGALFTGVSYTDANAVIPGLQILAFISVAVAITFLVTAFLAQWRISIIATALMVVSSLVVGGLYPWIVQTFIVVPNERTLEAPYLQKNIESTRTAFGIDDVEVVEYDAKVVAEEGALRNDAKTTASIRIIDPALVSDAFRQLEQYRQYYSFPNRLHVGRYEIDGETQDTVVAVRELNQAGLGDSQSWYNSTIVFTHGFGFVAAYGNKRDSDGKPLFLQSGIPMVGLLGEFEPRIYFGLNSPEYSIVGAPEGAEPLEFDFPAGEDGQRETYTTFNADGGPRIGDLFTRLAYALRFQSEQILLSEAINSESQILYNRDPADRIREVAPYLTVDTEVYPAVVDGRIKWIVDGYTTSTDFPYSNLEPFNLAILDTASETFNRDVSEVNYIRNSVKATVDAYDGSVDLYQWDENDPILNAWMGIYPDTVQPLSAMSEDLLSHVRYPADLFKMQRSVLGRYHVTEAGAFYSQQDAWMTPNDPVEGTGLGSLQPPYYLTLQAPGDDESAFSLYSTFIPQSTGETTRNVLTGYLIANAEAGGEAGRVSDEYGKLTLLNLPRETIVPGPGQVQNNFNADSDVSSLLNILRQGSTRVLNGNLLTLPVGGGLLYVQPVYIESTGETSYPLLQKILVAFGDQIAFEDTLELALDELFGGDSGADVADGATGGTSGSGTDTGTDTGSSADSGNAALDRALNAAKRALDDKAAALREGDWTAFGEADERLQRAIEDALDALEN
;
A
#
# COMPACT_ATOMS: atom_id res chain seq x y z
N MET A 1 -45.67 41.52 47.06
CA MET A 1 -44.49 42.27 46.71
C MET A 1 -43.28 41.30 46.79
N ALA A 2 -42.87 40.70 45.69
CA ALA A 2 -41.66 39.94 45.63
C ALA A 2 -40.77 40.65 44.59
N GLN A 3 -39.72 41.30 45.05
CA GLN A 3 -38.73 41.98 44.23
C GLN A 3 -37.94 40.97 43.45
N SER A 4 -38.02 40.99 42.15
CA SER A 4 -37.15 40.27 41.23
C SER A 4 -35.80 40.97 41.19
N THR A 5 -34.79 40.33 41.78
CA THR A 5 -33.37 40.71 41.62
C THR A 5 -32.97 40.64 40.17
N PRO A 6 -32.29 41.65 39.59
CA PRO A 6 -31.78 41.56 38.26
C PRO A 6 -30.61 40.56 38.21
N GLN A 7 -30.72 39.58 37.33
CA GLN A 7 -29.59 38.67 37.00
C GLN A 7 -28.44 39.54 36.43
N GLN A 8 -27.40 39.72 37.26
CA GLN A 8 -26.13 40.26 36.83
C GLN A 8 -25.55 39.30 35.75
N GLY A 9 -25.46 39.76 34.54
CA GLY A 9 -24.72 39.06 33.49
C GLY A 9 -23.34 38.65 34.01
N ARG A 10 -23.03 37.36 33.95
CA ARG A 10 -21.70 36.81 34.30
C ARG A 10 -20.64 37.56 33.46
N ARG A 11 -20.00 38.53 34.06
CA ARG A 11 -18.75 39.14 33.48
C ARG A 11 -17.71 38.06 33.50
N VAL A 12 -17.17 37.73 32.30
CA VAL A 12 -16.01 36.82 32.15
C VAL A 12 -14.91 37.39 33.04
N SER A 13 -14.35 36.56 33.91
CA SER A 13 -13.27 36.98 34.80
C SER A 13 -12.05 37.47 34.00
N PRO A 14 -11.40 38.58 34.34
CA PRO A 14 -10.17 39.01 33.72
C PRO A 14 -9.10 37.89 33.69
N VAL A 15 -9.11 37.02 34.68
CA VAL A 15 -8.23 35.85 34.77
C VAL A 15 -8.54 34.84 33.63
N SER A 16 -9.83 34.58 33.39
CA SER A 16 -10.23 33.66 32.29
C SER A 16 -9.84 34.22 30.91
N ILE A 17 -9.90 35.56 30.76
CA ILE A 17 -9.45 36.21 29.51
C ILE A 17 -7.93 36.11 29.38
N ALA A 18 -7.17 36.34 30.45
CA ALA A 18 -5.72 36.21 30.48
C ALA A 18 -5.28 34.76 30.17
N PHE A 19 -5.95 33.75 30.76
CA PHE A 19 -5.71 32.33 30.41
C PHE A 19 -6.04 32.02 28.95
N GLY A 20 -7.12 32.58 28.42
CA GLY A 20 -7.48 32.39 27.00
C GLY A 20 -6.46 33.01 26.05
N ILE A 21 -5.94 34.22 26.40
CA ILE A 21 -4.88 34.86 25.60
C ILE A 21 -3.57 34.07 25.72
N LEU A 22 -3.19 33.62 26.91
CA LEU A 22 -1.98 32.81 27.11
C LEU A 22 -2.06 31.49 26.31
N ALA A 23 -3.20 30.80 26.40
CA ALA A 23 -3.42 29.56 25.62
C ALA A 23 -3.34 29.81 24.10
N ALA A 24 -3.90 30.92 23.61
CA ALA A 24 -3.81 31.31 22.20
C ALA A 24 -2.37 31.63 21.77
N ILE A 25 -1.60 32.28 22.62
CA ILE A 25 -0.17 32.58 22.38
C ILE A 25 0.64 31.28 22.32
N VAL A 26 0.45 30.38 23.28
CA VAL A 26 1.14 29.09 23.31
C VAL A 26 0.79 28.28 22.09
N PHE A 27 -0.49 28.20 21.73
CA PHE A 27 -0.94 27.52 20.53
C PHE A 27 -0.31 28.12 19.25
N ALA A 28 -0.28 29.45 19.15
CA ALA A 28 0.33 30.12 18.01
C ALA A 28 1.86 29.88 17.93
N LEU A 29 2.55 29.83 19.06
CA LEU A 29 3.99 29.53 19.11
C LEU A 29 4.29 28.09 18.71
N VAL A 30 3.51 27.12 19.20
CA VAL A 30 3.67 25.71 18.85
C VAL A 30 3.36 25.50 17.35
N SER A 31 2.29 26.13 16.85
CA SER A 31 1.95 26.05 15.41
C SER A 31 3.02 26.69 14.53
N ALA A 32 3.55 27.84 14.94
CA ALA A 32 4.63 28.50 14.22
C ALA A 32 5.93 27.68 14.24
N ALA A 33 6.24 27.04 15.37
CA ALA A 33 7.37 26.12 15.50
C ALA A 33 7.20 24.92 14.56
N GLY A 34 6.01 24.32 14.48
CA GLY A 34 5.70 23.24 13.54
C GLY A 34 5.95 23.65 12.09
N ILE A 35 5.35 24.76 11.63
CA ILE A 35 5.54 25.26 10.26
C ILE A 35 7.01 25.57 9.97
N TYR A 36 7.74 26.12 10.92
CA TYR A 36 9.16 26.44 10.75
C TYR A 36 10.02 25.18 10.65
N THR A 37 9.78 24.19 11.49
CA THR A 37 10.53 22.92 11.47
C THR A 37 10.19 22.07 10.24
N ASP A 38 8.94 22.09 9.78
CA ASP A 38 8.55 21.45 8.52
C ASP A 38 9.25 22.09 7.33
N TRP A 39 9.28 23.44 7.26
CA TRP A 39 10.04 24.11 6.22
C TRP A 39 11.52 23.75 6.22
N LEU A 40 12.16 23.64 7.39
CA LEU A 40 13.57 23.24 7.48
C LEU A 40 13.78 21.82 6.95
N TRP A 41 12.85 20.92 7.21
CA TRP A 41 12.90 19.54 6.75
C TRP A 41 12.76 19.44 5.23
N PHE A 42 11.76 20.10 4.65
CA PHE A 42 11.59 20.13 3.18
C PHE A 42 12.78 20.81 2.49
N ARG A 43 13.36 21.82 3.11
CA ARG A 43 14.54 22.49 2.59
C ARG A 43 15.77 21.61 2.60
N GLN A 44 15.97 20.80 3.64
CA GLN A 44 17.10 19.89 3.73
C GLN A 44 17.04 18.80 2.64
N LEU A 45 15.83 18.42 2.20
CA LEU A 45 15.59 17.44 1.16
C LEU A 45 15.51 18.01 -0.26
N ASP A 46 15.61 19.34 -0.44
CA ASP A 46 15.40 20.05 -1.70
C ASP A 46 13.95 19.98 -2.25
N PHE A 47 12.98 19.67 -1.39
CA PHE A 47 11.55 19.61 -1.71
C PHE A 47 10.77 20.86 -1.22
N GLU A 48 11.42 22.03 -1.07
CA GLU A 48 10.73 23.27 -0.65
C GLU A 48 9.54 23.64 -1.54
N VAL A 49 9.57 23.30 -2.81
CA VAL A 49 8.49 23.58 -3.75
C VAL A 49 7.19 22.89 -3.32
N VAL A 50 7.25 21.66 -2.79
CA VAL A 50 6.08 20.93 -2.30
C VAL A 50 5.47 21.66 -1.10
N PHE A 51 6.30 22.02 -0.12
CA PHE A 51 5.87 22.73 1.08
C PHE A 51 5.19 24.07 0.77
N PHE A 52 5.85 24.91 -0.05
CA PHE A 52 5.30 26.23 -0.38
C PHE A 52 4.07 26.15 -1.26
N THR A 53 4.03 25.26 -2.25
CA THR A 53 2.85 25.08 -3.12
C THR A 53 1.63 24.66 -2.31
N GLN A 54 1.77 23.69 -1.40
CA GLN A 54 0.70 23.26 -0.49
C GLN A 54 0.16 24.43 0.34
N ILE A 55 1.04 25.13 1.06
CA ILE A 55 0.62 26.24 1.94
C ILE A 55 0.00 27.37 1.13
N ILE A 56 0.63 27.76 0.02
CA ILE A 56 0.11 28.83 -0.84
C ILE A 56 -1.24 28.47 -1.42
N ALA A 57 -1.40 27.25 -1.94
CA ALA A 57 -2.66 26.78 -2.50
C ALA A 57 -3.77 26.78 -1.44
N GLN A 58 -3.50 26.23 -0.25
CA GLN A 58 -4.45 26.22 0.88
C GLN A 58 -4.83 27.63 1.33
N VAL A 59 -3.85 28.54 1.46
CA VAL A 59 -4.09 29.94 1.86
C VAL A 59 -4.88 30.69 0.78
N VAL A 60 -4.54 30.50 -0.49
CA VAL A 60 -5.27 31.15 -1.61
C VAL A 60 -6.69 30.63 -1.68
N ALA A 61 -6.90 29.33 -1.63
CA ALA A 61 -8.22 28.70 -1.61
C ALA A 61 -9.05 29.18 -0.39
N PHE A 62 -8.41 29.23 0.81
CA PHE A 62 -9.02 29.81 2.01
C PHE A 62 -9.48 31.25 1.80
N LEU A 63 -8.61 32.10 1.26
CA LEU A 63 -8.91 33.53 1.05
C LEU A 63 -10.03 33.70 0.03
N ILE A 64 -10.02 32.94 -1.06
CA ILE A 64 -11.07 32.96 -2.07
C ILE A 64 -12.41 32.53 -1.45
N GLY A 65 -12.45 31.38 -0.76
CA GLY A 65 -13.64 30.87 -0.11
C GLY A 65 -14.15 31.82 1.00
N PHE A 66 -13.24 32.38 1.81
CA PHE A 66 -13.57 33.38 2.84
C PHE A 66 -14.22 34.63 2.24
N VAL A 67 -13.62 35.18 1.17
CA VAL A 67 -14.13 36.40 0.51
C VAL A 67 -15.47 36.14 -0.13
N ILE A 68 -15.63 35.06 -0.88
CA ILE A 68 -16.89 34.71 -1.55
C ILE A 68 -18.02 34.52 -0.52
N MET A 69 -17.80 33.66 0.49
CA MET A 69 -18.78 33.38 1.52
C MET A 69 -19.15 34.63 2.31
N THR A 70 -18.14 35.39 2.76
CA THR A 70 -18.33 36.64 3.48
C THR A 70 -19.11 37.65 2.65
N ALA A 71 -18.76 37.83 1.36
CA ALA A 71 -19.41 38.77 0.47
C ALA A 71 -20.89 38.45 0.24
N ILE A 72 -21.21 37.20 -0.06
CA ILE A 72 -22.58 36.72 -0.25
C ILE A 72 -23.44 36.98 0.98
N ILE A 73 -22.96 36.61 2.17
CA ILE A 73 -23.68 36.81 3.44
C ILE A 73 -23.80 38.31 3.77
N ALA A 74 -22.71 39.09 3.66
CA ALA A 74 -22.69 40.52 3.97
C ALA A 74 -23.60 41.33 3.05
N ILE A 75 -23.56 41.05 1.72
CA ILE A 75 -24.44 41.71 0.77
C ILE A 75 -25.91 41.38 1.11
N GLY A 76 -26.22 40.11 1.37
CA GLY A 76 -27.55 39.68 1.78
C GLY A 76 -28.02 40.43 3.01
N LEU A 77 -27.22 40.43 4.10
CA LEU A 77 -27.52 41.14 5.34
C LEU A 77 -27.67 42.66 5.14
N MET A 78 -26.78 43.28 4.35
CA MET A 78 -26.84 44.71 4.06
C MET A 78 -28.13 45.10 3.31
N LEU A 79 -28.53 44.29 2.34
CA LEU A 79 -29.76 44.47 1.60
C LEU A 79 -31.00 44.30 2.50
N ALA A 80 -31.03 43.24 3.33
CA ALA A 80 -32.11 43.01 4.28
C ALA A 80 -32.23 44.15 5.30
N TRP A 81 -31.13 44.66 5.78
CA TRP A 81 -31.09 45.77 6.72
C TRP A 81 -31.61 47.09 6.06
N ARG A 82 -31.19 47.39 4.84
CA ARG A 82 -31.68 48.57 4.10
C ARG A 82 -33.15 48.47 3.78
N ALA A 83 -33.67 47.31 3.56
CA ALA A 83 -35.03 46.97 3.17
C ALA A 83 -36.00 46.86 4.36
N ARG A 84 -35.54 47.05 5.61
CA ARG A 84 -36.37 46.92 6.80
C ARG A 84 -37.47 48.01 6.83
N PRO A 85 -38.68 47.71 7.30
CA PRO A 85 -39.73 48.68 7.44
C PRO A 85 -39.46 49.62 8.64
N ILE A 86 -39.14 50.90 8.39
CA ILE A 86 -38.72 51.89 9.39
C ILE A 86 -39.90 52.41 10.26
N TYR A 87 -41.14 52.33 9.75
CA TYR A 87 -42.28 52.96 10.31
C TYR A 87 -43.27 52.07 11.06
N LEU A 88 -43.00 50.81 11.22
CA LEU A 88 -43.93 49.89 11.86
C LEU A 88 -43.43 49.56 13.26
N LYS A 89 -44.06 50.25 14.27
CA LYS A 89 -43.88 49.75 15.65
C LYS A 89 -44.55 48.38 15.77
N MET A 90 -43.81 47.38 16.19
CA MET A 90 -44.43 46.12 16.59
C MET A 90 -45.31 46.34 17.84
N PRO A 91 -46.36 45.51 18.04
CA PRO A 91 -47.13 45.51 19.27
C PRO A 91 -46.19 45.29 20.47
N GLU A 92 -46.44 45.99 21.60
CA GLU A 92 -45.57 45.94 22.78
C GLU A 92 -45.40 44.54 23.40
N GLU A 93 -46.25 43.59 23.06
CA GLU A 93 -46.23 42.21 23.49
C GLU A 93 -45.49 41.23 22.52
N SER A 94 -44.82 41.73 21.48
CA SER A 94 -44.15 40.84 20.53
C SER A 94 -42.87 40.21 21.14
N PRO A 95 -42.71 38.84 21.15
CA PRO A 95 -41.53 38.20 21.64
C PRO A 95 -40.24 38.57 20.88
N PHE A 96 -40.35 39.18 19.71
CA PHE A 96 -39.22 39.60 18.87
C PHE A 96 -38.65 40.96 19.25
N GLN A 97 -39.31 41.77 20.10
CA GLN A 97 -38.83 43.12 20.52
C GLN A 97 -37.45 43.06 21.22
N VAL A 98 -37.25 42.06 22.07
CA VAL A 98 -35.98 41.88 22.80
C VAL A 98 -34.85 41.58 21.83
N TYR A 99 -35.09 40.70 20.86
CA TYR A 99 -34.09 40.36 19.81
C TYR A 99 -33.82 41.55 18.89
N GLN A 100 -34.81 42.36 18.56
CA GLN A 100 -34.63 43.57 17.76
C GLN A 100 -33.74 44.60 18.47
N GLN A 101 -33.97 44.85 19.75
CA GLN A 101 -33.13 45.76 20.54
C GLN A 101 -31.69 45.23 20.69
N LEU A 102 -31.51 43.93 20.89
CA LEU A 102 -30.22 43.29 20.93
C LEU A 102 -29.48 43.44 19.61
N LEU A 103 -30.11 43.12 18.48
CA LEU A 103 -29.53 43.26 17.14
C LEU A 103 -29.19 44.72 16.80
N GLU A 104 -29.96 45.71 17.28
CA GLU A 104 -29.61 47.09 17.09
C GLU A 104 -28.42 47.56 17.90
N SER A 105 -28.33 47.13 19.15
CA SER A 105 -27.17 47.41 19.99
C SER A 105 -25.87 46.76 19.49
N LEU A 106 -25.95 45.57 18.90
CA LEU A 106 -24.83 44.77 18.34
C LEU A 106 -24.69 44.94 16.81
N ARG A 107 -25.30 45.91 16.21
CA ARG A 107 -25.41 46.11 14.75
C ARG A 107 -24.08 45.91 14.02
N LYS A 108 -23.00 46.57 14.47
CA LYS A 108 -21.69 46.47 13.81
C LYS A 108 -21.15 45.03 13.89
N VAL A 109 -21.33 44.36 15.04
CA VAL A 109 -20.90 42.99 15.22
C VAL A 109 -21.71 42.04 14.32
N VAL A 110 -23.02 42.24 14.22
CA VAL A 110 -23.85 41.39 13.37
C VAL A 110 -23.56 41.62 11.89
N MET A 111 -23.40 42.90 11.46
CA MET A 111 -23.17 43.22 10.06
C MET A 111 -21.83 42.83 9.51
N PHE A 112 -20.78 42.77 10.34
CA PHE A 112 -19.41 42.40 9.96
C PHE A 112 -18.92 41.11 10.59
N GLY A 113 -19.25 40.86 11.86
CA GLY A 113 -18.79 39.69 12.60
C GLY A 113 -19.47 38.41 12.15
N VAL A 114 -20.77 38.40 11.91
CA VAL A 114 -21.48 37.18 11.46
C VAL A 114 -21.01 36.75 10.05
N PRO A 115 -20.95 37.64 9.06
CA PRO A 115 -20.39 37.28 7.74
C PRO A 115 -18.92 36.81 7.83
N ALA A 116 -18.10 37.47 8.64
CA ALA A 116 -16.71 37.11 8.80
C ALA A 116 -16.57 35.72 9.47
N LEU A 117 -17.36 35.42 10.49
CA LEU A 117 -17.35 34.11 11.16
C LEU A 117 -17.79 32.98 10.24
N ILE A 118 -18.86 33.19 9.48
CA ILE A 118 -19.33 32.20 8.48
C ILE A 118 -18.32 32.10 7.35
N GLY A 119 -17.74 33.24 6.93
CA GLY A 119 -16.68 33.29 5.94
C GLY A 119 -15.45 32.49 6.37
N LEU A 120 -15.04 32.54 7.65
CA LEU A 120 -13.96 31.69 8.17
C LEU A 120 -14.26 30.20 7.95
N GLY A 121 -15.49 29.77 8.24
CA GLY A 121 -15.92 28.38 7.94
C GLY A 121 -15.86 28.08 6.45
N GLY A 122 -16.35 28.99 5.60
CA GLY A 122 -16.26 28.85 4.14
C GLY A 122 -14.83 28.80 3.62
N GLY A 123 -13.94 29.62 4.17
CA GLY A 123 -12.50 29.56 3.87
C GLY A 123 -11.87 28.22 4.20
N LEU A 124 -12.19 27.66 5.38
CA LEU A 124 -11.68 26.36 5.80
C LEU A 124 -12.18 25.20 4.91
N VAL A 125 -13.43 25.28 4.45
CA VAL A 125 -13.97 24.29 3.49
C VAL A 125 -13.26 24.40 2.15
N ALA A 126 -13.10 25.61 1.62
CA ALA A 126 -12.40 25.82 0.34
C ALA A 126 -10.91 25.43 0.42
N ALA A 127 -10.25 25.63 1.58
CA ALA A 127 -8.87 25.26 1.76
C ALA A 127 -8.62 23.74 1.65
N ARG A 128 -9.63 22.91 1.92
CA ARG A 128 -9.49 21.44 1.82
C ARG A 128 -9.47 20.96 0.37
N GLU A 129 -10.02 21.72 -0.54
CA GLU A 129 -10.12 21.38 -1.98
C GLU A 129 -8.96 21.93 -2.80
N TRP A 130 -7.83 22.20 -2.17
CA TRP A 130 -6.67 22.77 -2.84
C TRP A 130 -6.12 21.84 -3.94
N GLN A 131 -6.15 20.52 -3.73
CA GLN A 131 -5.71 19.51 -4.70
C GLN A 131 -6.61 19.52 -5.94
N SER A 132 -7.94 19.41 -5.75
CA SER A 132 -8.90 19.47 -6.85
C SER A 132 -8.77 20.77 -7.66
N ALA A 133 -8.50 21.91 -6.96
CA ALA A 133 -8.30 23.19 -7.62
C ALA A 133 -7.01 23.23 -8.47
N LEU A 134 -5.92 22.65 -7.97
CA LEU A 134 -4.64 22.59 -8.71
C LEU A 134 -4.72 21.61 -9.87
N LEU A 135 -5.35 20.45 -9.69
CA LEU A 135 -5.57 19.46 -10.74
C LEU A 135 -6.45 20.03 -11.86
N PHE A 136 -7.51 20.78 -11.52
CA PHE A 136 -8.33 21.51 -12.51
C PHE A 136 -7.51 22.48 -13.37
N LEU A 137 -6.49 23.13 -12.79
CA LEU A 137 -5.66 24.11 -13.51
C LEU A 137 -4.52 23.47 -14.33
N ASN A 138 -4.11 22.25 -13.98
CA ASN A 138 -2.96 21.55 -14.57
C ASN A 138 -3.34 20.18 -15.17
N GLY A 139 -4.62 19.85 -15.26
CA GLY A 139 -5.08 18.57 -15.79
C GLY A 139 -4.55 18.29 -17.20
N SER A 140 -4.29 17.04 -17.51
CA SER A 140 -3.84 16.56 -18.80
C SER A 140 -4.86 15.62 -19.43
N GLU A 141 -4.84 15.45 -20.74
CA GLU A 141 -5.73 14.54 -21.45
C GLU A 141 -5.26 13.10 -21.26
N PHE A 142 -6.21 12.19 -21.01
CA PHE A 142 -5.96 10.74 -21.00
C PHE A 142 -5.87 10.18 -22.42
N GLY A 143 -6.39 10.92 -23.43
CA GLY A 143 -6.47 10.42 -24.80
C GLY A 143 -7.51 9.29 -24.98
N ILE A 144 -8.35 9.06 -23.97
CA ILE A 144 -9.42 8.07 -23.95
C ILE A 144 -10.75 8.80 -23.75
N GLU A 145 -11.72 8.56 -24.62
CA GLU A 145 -13.06 9.13 -24.50
C GLU A 145 -13.98 8.19 -23.71
N ASP A 146 -14.81 8.75 -22.81
CA ASP A 146 -15.82 7.95 -22.14
C ASP A 146 -16.85 7.43 -23.14
N GLY A 147 -17.31 6.21 -22.90
CA GLY A 147 -18.19 5.52 -23.84
C GLY A 147 -19.63 6.04 -23.89
N HIS A 148 -20.05 7.05 -23.10
CA HIS A 148 -21.43 7.55 -23.04
C HIS A 148 -21.57 9.00 -23.50
N PHE A 149 -20.78 9.91 -22.97
CA PHE A 149 -20.81 11.34 -23.27
C PHE A 149 -19.80 11.77 -24.32
N GLY A 150 -18.76 10.95 -24.58
CA GLY A 150 -17.67 11.25 -25.53
C GLY A 150 -16.73 12.34 -25.05
N PHE A 151 -16.58 12.52 -23.74
CA PHE A 151 -15.57 13.40 -23.16
C PHE A 151 -14.31 12.60 -22.85
N ASP A 152 -13.15 13.26 -22.92
CA ASP A 152 -11.90 12.69 -22.40
C ASP A 152 -12.04 12.35 -20.90
N VAL A 153 -11.42 11.26 -20.47
CA VAL A 153 -11.41 10.81 -19.06
C VAL A 153 -10.91 11.92 -18.13
N GLY A 154 -10.00 12.78 -18.59
CA GLY A 154 -9.50 13.93 -17.83
C GLY A 154 -10.57 14.90 -17.37
N PHE A 155 -11.66 15.05 -18.13
CA PHE A 155 -12.81 15.84 -17.68
C PHE A 155 -13.42 15.30 -16.38
N PHE A 156 -13.54 13.99 -16.25
CA PHE A 156 -14.14 13.36 -15.06
C PHE A 156 -13.18 13.35 -13.88
N VAL A 157 -11.90 13.15 -14.14
CA VAL A 157 -10.86 13.05 -13.10
C VAL A 157 -10.43 14.42 -12.59
N PHE A 158 -10.28 15.43 -13.47
CA PHE A 158 -9.70 16.73 -13.12
C PHE A 158 -10.73 17.86 -13.04
N ASP A 159 -11.68 17.92 -14.00
CA ASP A 159 -12.55 19.08 -14.14
C ASP A 159 -13.83 18.95 -13.31
N LEU A 160 -14.55 17.85 -13.45
CA LEU A 160 -15.86 17.64 -12.87
C LEU A 160 -15.89 17.75 -11.34
N PRO A 161 -14.92 17.17 -10.58
CA PRO A 161 -14.90 17.28 -9.12
C PRO A 161 -14.81 18.74 -8.65
N PHE A 162 -13.92 19.53 -9.24
CA PHE A 162 -13.76 20.93 -8.90
C PHE A 162 -14.96 21.78 -9.28
N LEU A 163 -15.52 21.59 -10.49
CA LEU A 163 -16.70 22.32 -10.95
C LEU A 163 -17.92 22.05 -10.07
N THR A 164 -18.14 20.79 -9.70
CA THR A 164 -19.20 20.37 -8.78
C THR A 164 -19.02 20.99 -7.40
N PHE A 165 -17.80 20.99 -6.88
CA PHE A 165 -17.48 21.66 -5.62
C PHE A 165 -17.80 23.16 -5.67
N VAL A 166 -17.38 23.88 -6.71
CA VAL A 166 -17.62 25.34 -6.85
C VAL A 166 -19.12 25.65 -6.87
N VAL A 167 -19.91 24.89 -7.65
CA VAL A 167 -21.37 25.06 -7.70
C VAL A 167 -22.00 24.75 -6.34
N GLY A 168 -21.62 23.67 -5.69
CA GLY A 168 -22.08 23.29 -4.36
C GLY A 168 -21.74 24.33 -3.30
N PHE A 169 -20.51 24.85 -3.31
CA PHE A 169 -20.05 25.89 -2.39
C PHE A 169 -20.84 27.20 -2.52
N ILE A 170 -21.00 27.69 -3.74
CA ILE A 170 -21.77 28.92 -4.01
C ILE A 170 -23.25 28.69 -3.67
N SER A 171 -23.81 27.54 -4.00
CA SER A 171 -25.19 27.13 -3.66
C SER A 171 -25.42 27.13 -2.15
N GLY A 172 -24.51 26.54 -1.39
CA GLY A 172 -24.53 26.54 0.08
C GLY A 172 -24.45 27.95 0.67
N ALA A 173 -23.60 28.83 0.10
CA ALA A 173 -23.47 30.21 0.53
C ALA A 173 -24.76 31.00 0.29
N VAL A 174 -25.39 30.84 -0.86
CA VAL A 174 -26.66 31.48 -1.22
C VAL A 174 -27.80 30.96 -0.34
N PHE A 175 -27.85 29.67 -0.07
CA PHE A 175 -28.83 29.05 0.82
C PHE A 175 -28.72 29.61 2.25
N LEU A 176 -27.50 29.65 2.82
CA LEU A 176 -27.25 30.27 4.13
C LEU A 176 -27.63 31.73 4.15
N ALA A 177 -27.29 32.49 3.08
CA ALA A 177 -27.71 33.86 2.96
C ALA A 177 -29.25 34.01 2.95
N ALA A 178 -29.96 33.11 2.26
CA ALA A 178 -31.43 33.13 2.24
C ALA A 178 -32.02 32.87 3.64
N LEU A 179 -31.49 31.91 4.38
CA LEU A 179 -31.93 31.60 5.77
C LEU A 179 -31.66 32.77 6.73
N ILE A 180 -30.48 33.36 6.66
CA ILE A 180 -30.11 34.51 7.50
C ILE A 180 -31.00 35.71 7.18
N ASN A 181 -31.21 35.99 5.90
CA ASN A 181 -32.08 37.07 5.47
C ASN A 181 -33.56 36.85 5.84
N LEU A 182 -34.02 35.61 5.74
CA LEU A 182 -35.33 35.21 6.25
C LEU A 182 -35.50 35.56 7.73
N ALA A 183 -34.51 35.12 8.56
CA ALA A 183 -34.49 35.41 10.01
C ALA A 183 -34.49 36.93 10.28
N VAL A 184 -33.68 37.72 9.57
CA VAL A 184 -33.65 39.18 9.67
C VAL A 184 -35.00 39.81 9.31
N HIS A 185 -35.63 39.38 8.23
CA HIS A 185 -36.93 39.90 7.82
C HIS A 185 -38.06 39.52 8.82
N VAL A 186 -37.99 38.36 9.46
CA VAL A 186 -38.90 37.93 10.54
C VAL A 186 -38.72 38.86 11.75
N VAL A 187 -37.47 39.04 12.21
CA VAL A 187 -37.17 39.83 13.42
C VAL A 187 -37.55 41.31 13.24
N TYR A 188 -37.37 41.89 12.04
CA TYR A 188 -37.70 43.28 11.73
C TYR A 188 -39.14 43.49 11.24
N GLY A 189 -39.99 42.43 11.29
CA GLY A 189 -41.39 42.51 10.90
C GLY A 189 -41.62 42.70 9.38
N GLY A 190 -40.62 42.39 8.58
CA GLY A 190 -40.77 42.28 7.11
C GLY A 190 -41.64 41.08 6.71
N ILE A 191 -41.67 40.07 7.60
CA ILE A 191 -42.55 38.90 7.53
C ILE A 191 -43.32 38.84 8.86
N ARG A 192 -44.66 38.80 8.80
CA ARG A 192 -45.54 38.75 10.00
C ARG A 192 -46.49 37.60 9.93
N PHE A 193 -46.62 36.94 11.05
CA PHE A 193 -47.58 35.87 11.26
C PHE A 193 -48.76 36.43 12.05
N SER A 194 -49.90 36.62 11.43
CA SER A 194 -51.11 37.09 12.10
C SER A 194 -52.20 36.03 12.03
N GLY A 195 -52.22 35.13 12.98
CA GLY A 195 -53.12 33.98 12.96
C GLY A 195 -52.89 33.07 11.78
N ARG A 196 -53.82 32.99 10.83
CA ARG A 196 -53.70 32.18 9.58
C ARG A 196 -53.11 32.94 8.41
N GLU A 197 -52.88 34.24 8.53
CA GLU A 197 -52.35 35.05 7.42
C GLU A 197 -50.87 35.39 7.62
N ILE A 198 -50.09 35.12 6.56
CA ILE A 198 -48.68 35.50 6.48
C ILE A 198 -48.60 36.75 5.60
N SER A 199 -48.18 37.87 6.17
CA SER A 199 -47.95 39.09 5.42
C SER A 199 -46.45 39.33 5.18
N VAL A 200 -46.05 39.50 3.92
CA VAL A 200 -44.66 39.71 3.51
C VAL A 200 -44.51 41.06 2.88
N SER A 201 -43.62 41.90 3.36
CA SER A 201 -43.31 43.20 2.79
C SER A 201 -42.71 43.08 1.38
N LYS A 202 -42.95 44.07 0.52
CA LYS A 202 -42.42 44.07 -0.88
C LYS A 202 -40.90 43.88 -0.93
N PRO A 203 -40.06 44.59 -0.11
CA PRO A 203 -38.63 44.40 -0.13
C PRO A 203 -38.21 42.97 0.33
N ALA A 204 -38.80 42.43 1.41
CA ALA A 204 -38.52 41.09 1.88
C ALA A 204 -38.82 40.01 0.82
N ARG A 205 -39.99 40.17 0.17
CA ARG A 205 -40.42 39.29 -0.92
C ARG A 205 -39.44 39.32 -2.08
N VAL A 206 -39.06 40.49 -2.57
CA VAL A 206 -38.14 40.63 -3.71
C VAL A 206 -36.79 40.05 -3.38
N GLN A 207 -36.20 40.36 -2.21
CA GLN A 207 -34.90 39.86 -1.82
C GLN A 207 -34.88 38.35 -1.68
N LEU A 208 -35.83 37.78 -0.93
CA LEU A 208 -35.90 36.33 -0.74
C LEU A 208 -36.18 35.61 -2.05
N SER A 209 -37.04 36.12 -2.91
CA SER A 209 -37.31 35.56 -4.24
C SER A 209 -36.07 35.55 -5.12
N ILE A 210 -35.24 36.61 -5.08
CA ILE A 210 -33.99 36.67 -5.85
C ILE A 210 -33.01 35.61 -5.31
N LEU A 211 -32.83 35.50 -3.98
CA LEU A 211 -31.95 34.50 -3.40
C LEU A 211 -32.38 33.06 -3.72
N VAL A 212 -33.71 32.79 -3.61
CA VAL A 212 -34.25 31.48 -4.00
C VAL A 212 -34.07 31.23 -5.50
N ALA A 213 -34.25 32.24 -6.34
CA ALA A 213 -34.06 32.10 -7.79
C ALA A 213 -32.59 31.79 -8.13
N ILE A 214 -31.63 32.49 -7.51
CA ILE A 214 -30.20 32.19 -7.67
C ILE A 214 -29.90 30.76 -7.22
N TYR A 215 -30.41 30.36 -6.04
CA TYR A 215 -30.25 29.01 -5.54
C TYR A 215 -30.79 27.94 -6.50
N LEU A 216 -31.98 28.16 -7.04
CA LEU A 216 -32.60 27.24 -8.00
C LEU A 216 -31.85 27.18 -9.34
N VAL A 217 -31.25 28.27 -9.81
CA VAL A 217 -30.38 28.24 -10.99
C VAL A 217 -29.14 27.40 -10.69
N LEU A 218 -28.51 27.59 -9.55
CA LEU A 218 -27.36 26.80 -9.13
C LEU A 218 -27.71 25.31 -8.97
N GLN A 219 -28.90 24.99 -8.41
CA GLN A 219 -29.39 23.60 -8.36
C GLN A 219 -29.62 23.04 -9.78
N GLY A 220 -30.11 23.87 -10.73
CA GLY A 220 -30.22 23.46 -12.14
C GLY A 220 -28.87 23.14 -12.77
N VAL A 221 -27.83 23.90 -12.43
CA VAL A 221 -26.44 23.61 -12.87
C VAL A 221 -25.88 22.35 -12.17
N SER A 222 -26.16 22.17 -10.88
CA SER A 222 -25.77 20.98 -10.15
C SER A 222 -26.36 19.71 -10.79
N LEU A 223 -27.70 19.71 -11.02
CA LEU A 223 -28.41 18.61 -11.70
C LEU A 223 -27.85 18.34 -13.11
N TRP A 224 -27.35 19.38 -13.78
CA TRP A 224 -26.70 19.23 -15.09
C TRP A 224 -25.33 18.53 -14.95
N PHE A 225 -24.55 18.81 -13.91
CA PHE A 225 -23.30 18.11 -13.65
C PHE A 225 -23.53 16.70 -13.09
N ASP A 226 -24.58 16.48 -12.29
CA ASP A 226 -24.93 15.18 -11.73
C ASP A 226 -25.14 14.10 -12.81
N GLN A 227 -25.55 14.48 -14.04
CA GLN A 227 -25.63 13.53 -15.14
C GLN A 227 -24.27 12.93 -15.54
N TYR A 228 -23.19 13.72 -15.44
CA TYR A 228 -21.83 13.25 -15.76
C TYR A 228 -21.27 12.34 -14.66
N ALA A 229 -21.66 12.58 -13.41
CA ALA A 229 -21.28 11.73 -12.29
C ALA A 229 -21.87 10.31 -12.39
N THR A 230 -22.91 10.08 -13.24
CA THR A 230 -23.47 8.73 -13.40
C THR A 230 -22.50 7.70 -13.98
N VAL A 231 -21.42 8.14 -14.64
CA VAL A 231 -20.40 7.22 -15.22
C VAL A 231 -19.54 6.54 -14.17
N VAL A 232 -19.52 7.07 -12.94
CA VAL A 232 -18.78 6.52 -11.79
C VAL A 232 -19.71 5.99 -10.70
N ASN A 233 -21.04 5.98 -10.94
CA ASN A 233 -21.98 5.42 -9.97
C ASN A 233 -21.77 3.93 -9.77
N ASP A 234 -21.61 3.53 -8.52
CA ASP A 234 -21.55 2.11 -8.14
C ASP A 234 -22.97 1.52 -8.16
N GLY A 235 -23.24 0.70 -9.17
CA GLY A 235 -24.52 0.02 -9.39
C GLY A 235 -24.53 -1.37 -8.77
N ALA A 236 -25.71 -1.98 -8.65
CA ALA A 236 -25.84 -3.34 -8.11
C ALA A 236 -25.14 -4.42 -8.96
N LEU A 237 -24.95 -4.19 -10.25
CA LEU A 237 -24.34 -5.15 -11.19
C LEU A 237 -22.93 -4.74 -11.60
N PHE A 238 -22.70 -3.47 -11.85
CA PHE A 238 -21.43 -2.88 -12.28
C PHE A 238 -21.40 -1.37 -12.01
N THR A 239 -20.20 -0.79 -11.99
CA THR A 239 -20.00 0.67 -11.90
C THR A 239 -20.14 1.31 -13.27
N GLY A 240 -20.89 2.42 -13.34
CA GLY A 240 -21.12 3.19 -14.58
C GLY A 240 -22.59 3.41 -14.92
N VAL A 241 -22.82 3.95 -16.10
CA VAL A 241 -24.19 4.24 -16.60
C VAL A 241 -24.89 2.93 -16.95
N SER A 242 -26.00 2.62 -16.29
CA SER A 242 -26.88 1.51 -16.62
C SER A 242 -27.89 1.85 -17.71
N TYR A 243 -28.64 0.87 -18.20
CA TYR A 243 -29.78 1.13 -19.11
C TYR A 243 -30.78 2.11 -18.51
N THR A 244 -31.08 1.95 -17.21
CA THR A 244 -32.00 2.83 -16.49
C THR A 244 -31.42 4.24 -16.41
N ASP A 245 -30.12 4.39 -16.16
CA ASP A 245 -29.48 5.68 -16.12
C ASP A 245 -29.54 6.38 -17.48
N ALA A 246 -29.17 5.69 -18.54
CA ALA A 246 -29.15 6.24 -19.89
C ALA A 246 -30.54 6.67 -20.40
N ASN A 247 -31.61 5.89 -20.04
CA ASN A 247 -32.95 6.11 -20.60
C ASN A 247 -33.93 6.82 -19.65
N ALA A 248 -33.64 6.91 -18.35
CA ALA A 248 -34.54 7.53 -17.37
C ALA A 248 -33.85 8.54 -16.47
N VAL A 249 -32.70 8.21 -15.84
CA VAL A 249 -32.06 9.09 -14.86
C VAL A 249 -31.45 10.32 -15.54
N ILE A 250 -30.56 10.14 -16.54
CA ILE A 250 -29.89 11.22 -17.26
C ILE A 250 -30.91 12.16 -17.94
N PRO A 251 -31.88 11.67 -18.75
CA PRO A 251 -32.94 12.54 -19.27
C PRO A 251 -33.77 13.20 -18.16
N GLY A 252 -33.97 12.48 -17.04
CA GLY A 252 -34.65 13.00 -15.87
C GLY A 252 -33.93 14.19 -15.24
N LEU A 253 -32.61 14.07 -15.03
CA LEU A 253 -31.74 15.14 -14.50
C LEU A 253 -31.77 16.38 -15.39
N GLN A 254 -31.68 16.18 -16.72
CA GLN A 254 -31.80 17.28 -17.71
C GLN A 254 -33.15 18.00 -17.59
N ILE A 255 -34.25 17.25 -17.55
CA ILE A 255 -35.59 17.81 -17.40
C ILE A 255 -35.71 18.59 -16.08
N LEU A 256 -35.25 18.04 -14.99
CA LEU A 256 -35.27 18.66 -13.66
C LEU A 256 -34.39 19.92 -13.60
N ALA A 257 -33.24 19.91 -14.28
CA ALA A 257 -32.41 21.11 -14.43
C ALA A 257 -33.16 22.26 -15.13
N PHE A 258 -33.83 21.97 -16.24
CA PHE A 258 -34.68 22.96 -16.93
C PHE A 258 -35.88 23.40 -16.08
N ILE A 259 -36.53 22.46 -15.36
CA ILE A 259 -37.64 22.81 -14.44
C ILE A 259 -37.14 23.75 -13.34
N SER A 260 -35.97 23.48 -12.76
CA SER A 260 -35.36 24.29 -11.71
C SER A 260 -35.16 25.75 -12.20
N VAL A 261 -34.61 25.94 -13.40
CA VAL A 261 -34.43 27.24 -14.01
C VAL A 261 -35.78 27.91 -14.30
N ALA A 262 -36.79 27.18 -14.80
CA ALA A 262 -38.14 27.71 -15.04
C ALA A 262 -38.83 28.17 -13.73
N VAL A 263 -38.66 27.42 -12.65
CA VAL A 263 -39.14 27.82 -11.31
C VAL A 263 -38.38 29.04 -10.79
N ALA A 264 -37.08 29.13 -11.02
CA ALA A 264 -36.29 30.32 -10.68
C ALA A 264 -36.82 31.58 -11.40
N ILE A 265 -37.08 31.48 -12.69
CA ILE A 265 -37.71 32.57 -13.46
C ILE A 265 -39.09 32.93 -12.87
N THR A 266 -39.88 31.94 -12.51
CA THR A 266 -41.17 32.14 -11.85
C THR A 266 -41.04 32.91 -10.54
N PHE A 267 -40.03 32.60 -9.71
CA PHE A 267 -39.74 33.37 -8.49
C PHE A 267 -39.38 34.83 -8.80
N LEU A 268 -38.56 35.08 -9.82
CA LEU A 268 -38.20 36.44 -10.24
C LEU A 268 -39.42 37.23 -10.70
N VAL A 269 -40.26 36.67 -11.57
CA VAL A 269 -41.45 37.33 -12.09
C VAL A 269 -42.49 37.64 -10.98
N THR A 270 -42.75 36.64 -10.14
CA THR A 270 -43.74 36.76 -9.06
C THR A 270 -43.28 37.68 -7.91
N ALA A 271 -41.96 37.87 -7.75
CA ALA A 271 -41.40 38.83 -6.81
C ALA A 271 -41.95 40.25 -7.07
N PHE A 272 -42.09 40.63 -8.33
CA PHE A 272 -42.59 41.94 -8.74
C PHE A 272 -44.12 41.97 -8.83
N LEU A 273 -44.78 40.90 -9.28
CA LEU A 273 -46.22 40.80 -9.45
C LEU A 273 -47.01 40.61 -8.14
N ALA A 274 -46.35 40.38 -7.02
CA ALA A 274 -46.97 40.13 -5.73
C ALA A 274 -47.84 38.85 -5.64
N GLN A 275 -47.62 37.90 -6.52
CA GLN A 275 -48.40 36.64 -6.60
C GLN A 275 -47.61 35.43 -6.08
N TRP A 276 -47.19 35.48 -4.80
CA TRP A 276 -46.36 34.43 -4.16
C TRP A 276 -46.96 33.02 -4.22
N ARG A 277 -48.28 32.91 -4.39
CA ARG A 277 -48.98 31.62 -4.55
C ARG A 277 -48.49 30.84 -5.77
N ILE A 278 -48.15 31.55 -6.87
CA ILE A 278 -47.63 30.93 -8.10
C ILE A 278 -46.28 30.29 -7.84
N SER A 279 -45.37 30.96 -7.12
CA SER A 279 -44.07 30.42 -6.74
C SER A 279 -44.19 29.17 -5.87
N ILE A 280 -45.11 29.15 -4.89
CA ILE A 280 -45.36 27.95 -4.07
C ILE A 280 -45.89 26.80 -4.92
N ILE A 281 -46.83 27.07 -5.83
CA ILE A 281 -47.37 26.06 -6.73
C ILE A 281 -46.25 25.53 -7.64
N ALA A 282 -45.40 26.41 -8.18
CA ALA A 282 -44.27 26.03 -9.03
C ALA A 282 -43.27 25.18 -8.26
N THR A 283 -42.96 25.53 -7.00
CA THR A 283 -42.07 24.71 -6.13
C THR A 283 -42.71 23.35 -5.79
N ALA A 284 -44.03 23.34 -5.49
CA ALA A 284 -44.74 22.08 -5.25
C ALA A 284 -44.73 21.18 -6.50
N LEU A 285 -44.92 21.74 -7.68
CA LEU A 285 -44.83 21.02 -8.95
C LEU A 285 -43.41 20.53 -9.22
N MET A 286 -42.37 21.32 -8.91
CA MET A 286 -40.98 20.90 -8.99
C MET A 286 -40.71 19.71 -8.08
N VAL A 287 -41.17 19.75 -6.83
CA VAL A 287 -41.01 18.60 -5.88
C VAL A 287 -41.74 17.36 -6.42
N VAL A 288 -42.99 17.53 -6.92
CA VAL A 288 -43.71 16.41 -7.54
C VAL A 288 -42.98 15.90 -8.80
N SER A 289 -42.47 16.81 -9.63
CA SER A 289 -41.66 16.42 -10.79
C SER A 289 -40.38 15.64 -10.38
N SER A 290 -39.70 16.09 -9.33
CA SER A 290 -38.51 15.39 -8.79
C SER A 290 -38.86 13.99 -8.30
N LEU A 291 -39.98 13.80 -7.61
CA LEU A 291 -40.46 12.50 -7.18
C LEU A 291 -40.85 11.58 -8.36
N VAL A 292 -41.49 12.18 -9.38
CA VAL A 292 -41.94 11.38 -10.52
C VAL A 292 -40.80 11.09 -11.49
N VAL A 293 -40.06 12.12 -11.93
CA VAL A 293 -39.01 11.99 -12.95
C VAL A 293 -37.70 11.45 -12.33
N GLY A 294 -37.34 11.87 -11.11
CA GLY A 294 -36.13 11.45 -10.42
C GLY A 294 -36.26 10.14 -9.65
N GLY A 295 -37.47 9.65 -9.38
CA GLY A 295 -37.69 8.44 -8.58
C GLY A 295 -38.65 7.43 -9.21
N LEU A 296 -39.92 7.80 -9.38
CA LEU A 296 -40.95 6.86 -9.83
C LEU A 296 -40.69 6.32 -11.24
N TYR A 297 -40.31 7.20 -12.18
CA TYR A 297 -40.06 6.81 -13.56
C TYR A 297 -38.82 5.90 -13.70
N PRO A 298 -37.66 6.20 -13.12
CA PRO A 298 -36.51 5.27 -13.09
C PRO A 298 -36.87 3.93 -12.45
N TRP A 299 -37.63 3.93 -11.34
CA TRP A 299 -38.07 2.72 -10.68
C TRP A 299 -38.99 1.86 -11.59
N ILE A 300 -39.89 2.49 -12.36
CA ILE A 300 -40.75 1.79 -13.33
C ILE A 300 -39.89 1.14 -14.42
N VAL A 301 -38.93 1.92 -15.00
CA VAL A 301 -38.03 1.43 -16.04
C VAL A 301 -37.20 0.25 -15.51
N GLN A 302 -36.59 0.39 -14.35
CA GLN A 302 -35.78 -0.67 -13.73
C GLN A 302 -36.62 -1.92 -13.48
N THR A 303 -37.75 -1.76 -12.79
CA THR A 303 -38.51 -2.93 -12.30
C THR A 303 -39.27 -3.68 -13.43
N PHE A 304 -39.87 -2.96 -14.38
CA PHE A 304 -40.76 -3.55 -15.38
C PHE A 304 -40.16 -3.71 -16.77
N ILE A 305 -39.05 -2.99 -17.07
CA ILE A 305 -38.41 -3.06 -18.39
C ILE A 305 -37.05 -3.77 -18.26
N VAL A 306 -36.20 -3.34 -17.34
CA VAL A 306 -34.81 -3.85 -17.22
C VAL A 306 -34.80 -5.21 -16.56
N VAL A 307 -35.27 -5.36 -15.34
CA VAL A 307 -35.18 -6.63 -14.58
C VAL A 307 -35.68 -7.84 -15.37
N PRO A 308 -36.79 -7.80 -16.12
CA PRO A 308 -37.22 -8.96 -16.92
C PRO A 308 -36.28 -9.28 -18.11
N ASN A 309 -35.47 -8.35 -18.58
CA ASN A 309 -34.57 -8.43 -19.74
C ASN A 309 -33.16 -7.98 -19.46
N GLU A 310 -32.72 -8.01 -18.21
CA GLU A 310 -31.52 -7.37 -17.68
C GLU A 310 -30.26 -7.76 -18.46
N ARG A 311 -30.04 -9.07 -18.68
CA ARG A 311 -28.89 -9.59 -19.43
C ARG A 311 -28.73 -8.95 -20.82
N THR A 312 -29.85 -8.68 -21.51
CA THR A 312 -29.79 -8.16 -22.87
C THR A 312 -29.69 -6.64 -22.90
N LEU A 313 -30.41 -5.96 -22.00
CA LEU A 313 -30.44 -4.51 -21.96
C LEU A 313 -29.20 -3.92 -21.34
N GLU A 314 -28.62 -4.56 -20.34
CA GLU A 314 -27.39 -4.10 -19.68
C GLU A 314 -26.11 -4.52 -20.41
N ALA A 315 -26.16 -5.51 -21.32
CA ALA A 315 -24.97 -6.02 -22.03
C ALA A 315 -24.08 -4.92 -22.68
N PRO A 316 -24.62 -3.89 -23.38
CA PRO A 316 -23.77 -2.86 -23.97
C PRO A 316 -23.08 -1.95 -22.94
N TYR A 317 -23.71 -1.74 -21.79
CA TYR A 317 -23.16 -0.95 -20.68
C TYR A 317 -22.15 -1.74 -19.89
N LEU A 318 -22.45 -3.00 -19.64
CA LEU A 318 -21.55 -3.94 -19.00
C LEU A 318 -20.27 -4.17 -19.81
N GLN A 319 -20.37 -4.22 -21.15
CA GLN A 319 -19.20 -4.31 -22.02
C GLN A 319 -18.26 -3.10 -21.85
N LYS A 320 -18.82 -1.89 -21.75
CA LYS A 320 -18.04 -0.68 -21.45
C LYS A 320 -17.36 -0.73 -20.07
N ASN A 321 -18.07 -1.24 -19.06
CA ASN A 321 -17.49 -1.42 -17.74
C ASN A 321 -16.33 -2.43 -17.77
N ILE A 322 -16.45 -3.54 -18.49
CA ILE A 322 -15.37 -4.53 -18.64
C ILE A 322 -14.15 -3.87 -19.29
N GLU A 323 -14.32 -3.19 -20.42
CA GLU A 323 -13.25 -2.55 -21.16
C GLU A 323 -12.58 -1.45 -20.32
N SER A 324 -13.36 -0.54 -19.73
CA SER A 324 -12.85 0.55 -18.91
C SER A 324 -12.13 0.05 -17.65
N THR A 325 -12.67 -0.98 -16.98
CA THR A 325 -12.02 -1.56 -15.80
C THR A 325 -10.69 -2.20 -16.17
N ARG A 326 -10.65 -2.97 -17.25
CA ARG A 326 -9.40 -3.59 -17.71
C ARG A 326 -8.33 -2.53 -18.03
N THR A 327 -8.71 -1.47 -18.75
CA THR A 327 -7.79 -0.37 -19.04
C THR A 327 -7.38 0.38 -17.76
N ALA A 328 -8.31 0.68 -16.86
CA ALA A 328 -8.02 1.44 -15.64
C ALA A 328 -7.07 0.73 -14.66
N PHE A 329 -7.08 -0.60 -14.65
CA PHE A 329 -6.20 -1.41 -13.80
C PHE A 329 -4.97 -1.98 -14.56
N GLY A 330 -4.75 -1.62 -15.84
CA GLY A 330 -3.62 -2.09 -16.64
C GLY A 330 -3.62 -3.60 -16.84
N ILE A 331 -4.78 -4.15 -17.17
CA ILE A 331 -4.98 -5.59 -17.45
C ILE A 331 -5.64 -5.84 -18.80
N ASP A 332 -5.67 -4.84 -19.67
CA ASP A 332 -6.24 -4.93 -21.02
C ASP A 332 -5.37 -5.73 -21.98
N ASP A 333 -4.08 -5.75 -21.76
CA ASP A 333 -3.05 -6.46 -22.56
C ASP A 333 -2.59 -7.79 -21.93
N VAL A 334 -3.29 -8.31 -20.90
CA VAL A 334 -2.97 -9.60 -20.30
C VAL A 334 -2.97 -10.71 -21.36
N GLU A 335 -1.82 -11.38 -21.51
CA GLU A 335 -1.68 -12.51 -22.40
C GLU A 335 -2.32 -13.77 -21.80
N VAL A 336 -3.34 -14.30 -22.44
CA VAL A 336 -4.03 -15.53 -22.00
C VAL A 336 -3.46 -16.73 -22.73
N VAL A 337 -2.85 -17.65 -21.99
CA VAL A 337 -2.24 -18.88 -22.52
C VAL A 337 -3.05 -20.09 -22.04
N GLU A 338 -3.57 -20.89 -22.97
CA GLU A 338 -4.17 -22.18 -22.63
C GLU A 338 -3.08 -23.16 -22.21
N TYR A 339 -3.14 -23.64 -20.98
CA TYR A 339 -2.11 -24.49 -20.39
C TYR A 339 -2.66 -25.85 -20.01
N ASP A 340 -2.38 -26.85 -20.85
CA ASP A 340 -2.76 -28.26 -20.64
C ASP A 340 -1.85 -28.85 -19.53
N ALA A 341 -2.16 -28.58 -18.28
CA ALA A 341 -1.36 -29.04 -17.16
C ALA A 341 -1.33 -30.58 -17.08
N LYS A 342 -0.15 -31.16 -17.30
CA LYS A 342 0.06 -32.60 -17.07
C LYS A 342 -0.07 -32.90 -15.58
N VAL A 343 -0.60 -34.08 -15.26
CA VAL A 343 -0.75 -34.57 -13.87
C VAL A 343 0.08 -35.83 -13.59
N VAL A 344 0.93 -36.23 -14.53
CA VAL A 344 1.83 -37.38 -14.39
C VAL A 344 3.27 -36.91 -14.63
N ALA A 345 4.14 -37.16 -13.65
CA ALA A 345 5.55 -36.89 -13.77
C ALA A 345 6.22 -37.88 -14.72
N GLU A 346 6.99 -37.38 -15.69
CA GLU A 346 7.74 -38.18 -16.66
C GLU A 346 9.25 -38.03 -16.39
N GLU A 347 10.02 -39.11 -16.56
CA GLU A 347 11.47 -39.11 -16.42
C GLU A 347 12.12 -38.05 -17.32
N GLY A 348 13.00 -37.22 -16.77
CA GLY A 348 13.73 -36.17 -17.46
C GLY A 348 12.86 -34.98 -17.92
N ALA A 349 11.62 -34.86 -17.45
CA ALA A 349 10.71 -33.79 -17.88
C ALA A 349 11.19 -32.39 -17.49
N LEU A 350 12.01 -32.25 -16.44
CA LEU A 350 12.49 -30.97 -15.93
C LEU A 350 13.77 -30.45 -16.62
N ARG A 351 14.33 -31.17 -17.60
CA ARG A 351 15.55 -30.73 -18.30
C ARG A 351 15.42 -29.40 -19.03
N ASN A 352 14.24 -29.10 -19.54
CA ASN A 352 13.97 -27.84 -20.20
C ASN A 352 13.71 -26.69 -19.20
N ASP A 353 13.37 -27.02 -17.94
CA ASP A 353 13.04 -26.09 -16.87
C ASP A 353 14.21 -25.95 -15.87
N ALA A 354 15.42 -26.36 -16.24
CA ALA A 354 16.58 -26.42 -15.35
C ALA A 354 16.86 -25.09 -14.64
N LYS A 355 16.73 -23.96 -15.31
CA LYS A 355 16.91 -22.64 -14.71
C LYS A 355 15.83 -22.32 -13.65
N THR A 356 14.58 -22.70 -13.91
CA THR A 356 13.49 -22.52 -12.95
C THR A 356 13.71 -23.43 -11.74
N THR A 357 14.09 -24.72 -11.96
CA THR A 357 14.34 -25.66 -10.85
C THR A 357 15.54 -25.26 -10.01
N ALA A 358 16.60 -24.70 -10.60
CA ALA A 358 17.75 -24.15 -9.90
C ALA A 358 17.39 -22.96 -8.99
N SER A 359 16.37 -22.20 -9.34
CA SER A 359 15.94 -21.00 -8.61
C SER A 359 14.82 -21.26 -7.60
N ILE A 360 14.34 -22.51 -7.45
CA ILE A 360 13.28 -22.84 -6.48
C ILE A 360 13.70 -22.45 -5.09
N ARG A 361 12.95 -21.49 -4.50
CA ARG A 361 13.24 -21.01 -3.16
C ARG A 361 12.78 -22.01 -2.11
N ILE A 362 13.74 -22.55 -1.34
CA ILE A 362 13.49 -23.43 -0.20
C ILE A 362 13.58 -22.70 1.15
N ILE A 363 14.11 -21.47 1.13
CA ILE A 363 14.23 -20.61 2.32
C ILE A 363 13.00 -19.71 2.40
N ASP A 364 12.18 -19.92 3.42
CA ASP A 364 10.95 -19.17 3.65
C ASP A 364 11.24 -17.86 4.40
N PRO A 365 10.98 -16.67 3.82
CA PRO A 365 11.29 -15.38 4.45
C PRO A 365 10.59 -15.15 5.80
N ALA A 366 9.42 -15.72 6.02
CA ALA A 366 8.68 -15.57 7.27
C ALA A 366 9.29 -16.45 8.39
N LEU A 367 9.62 -17.71 8.06
CA LEU A 367 10.13 -18.65 9.05
C LEU A 367 11.59 -18.40 9.41
N VAL A 368 12.43 -18.03 8.42
CA VAL A 368 13.88 -17.85 8.68
C VAL A 368 14.22 -16.52 9.34
N SER A 369 13.24 -15.60 9.53
CA SER A 369 13.47 -14.37 10.31
C SER A 369 13.99 -14.69 11.73
N ASP A 370 13.47 -15.73 12.38
CA ASP A 370 13.96 -16.16 13.70
C ASP A 370 15.40 -16.69 13.63
N ALA A 371 15.79 -17.36 12.54
CA ALA A 371 17.16 -17.77 12.33
C ALA A 371 18.10 -16.56 12.14
N PHE A 372 17.70 -15.55 11.35
CA PHE A 372 18.45 -14.30 11.22
C PHE A 372 18.61 -13.62 12.57
N ARG A 373 17.54 -13.57 13.37
CA ARG A 373 17.58 -12.98 14.72
C ARG A 373 18.54 -13.71 15.64
N GLN A 374 18.54 -15.05 15.65
CA GLN A 374 19.41 -15.82 16.53
C GLN A 374 20.87 -15.83 16.07
N LEU A 375 21.13 -15.86 14.78
CA LEU A 375 22.48 -15.99 14.23
C LEU A 375 23.15 -14.62 14.01
N GLU A 376 22.39 -13.57 13.67
CA GLU A 376 22.91 -12.31 13.17
C GLU A 376 22.51 -11.07 13.99
N GLN A 377 21.66 -11.18 15.02
CA GLN A 377 21.25 -10.03 15.83
C GLN A 377 22.36 -9.48 16.71
N TYR A 378 23.25 -10.30 17.22
CA TYR A 378 24.38 -10.01 18.11
C TYR A 378 24.01 -9.34 19.44
N ARG A 379 23.08 -8.37 19.45
CA ARG A 379 22.65 -7.61 20.63
C ARG A 379 21.14 -7.31 20.57
N GLN A 380 20.51 -7.16 21.74
CA GLN A 380 19.06 -6.94 21.86
C GLN A 380 18.60 -5.57 21.33
N TYR A 381 19.50 -4.61 21.23
CA TYR A 381 19.20 -3.29 20.63
C TYR A 381 19.21 -3.29 19.10
N TYR A 382 19.41 -4.44 18.46
CA TYR A 382 19.16 -4.67 17.05
C TYR A 382 17.93 -5.54 16.86
N SER A 383 17.26 -5.39 15.73
CA SER A 383 16.14 -6.25 15.32
C SER A 383 16.13 -6.49 13.82
N PHE A 384 15.49 -7.61 13.45
CA PHE A 384 15.10 -7.90 12.08
C PHE A 384 13.57 -7.88 11.97
N PRO A 385 13.00 -7.59 10.79
CA PRO A 385 11.56 -7.65 10.57
C PRO A 385 11.05 -9.10 10.77
N ASN A 386 9.76 -9.25 11.07
CA ASN A 386 9.15 -10.56 11.24
C ASN A 386 9.13 -11.37 9.95
N ARG A 387 9.06 -10.71 8.83
CA ARG A 387 9.16 -11.27 7.48
C ARG A 387 10.30 -10.58 6.74
N LEU A 388 11.22 -11.40 6.21
CA LEU A 388 12.36 -10.90 5.43
C LEU A 388 11.92 -10.59 4.00
N HIS A 389 12.72 -9.79 3.29
CA HIS A 389 12.46 -9.46 1.89
C HIS A 389 13.13 -10.45 0.95
N VAL A 390 12.58 -10.57 -0.26
CA VAL A 390 13.21 -11.32 -1.35
C VAL A 390 13.92 -10.31 -2.26
N GLY A 391 15.14 -10.60 -2.64
CA GLY A 391 15.94 -9.78 -3.53
C GLY A 391 16.71 -10.62 -4.54
N ARG A 392 17.49 -9.96 -5.38
CA ARG A 392 18.36 -10.58 -6.38
C ARG A 392 19.73 -9.92 -6.34
N TYR A 393 20.76 -10.70 -6.50
CA TYR A 393 22.12 -10.21 -6.63
C TYR A 393 22.89 -11.04 -7.66
N GLU A 394 23.75 -10.38 -8.42
CA GLU A 394 24.69 -11.06 -9.31
C GLU A 394 25.87 -11.55 -8.47
N ILE A 395 26.07 -12.86 -8.42
CA ILE A 395 27.15 -13.53 -7.70
C ILE A 395 27.90 -14.43 -8.69
N ASP A 396 29.18 -14.17 -8.86
CA ASP A 396 30.05 -14.93 -9.79
C ASP A 396 29.54 -14.96 -11.25
N GLY A 397 28.79 -13.92 -11.65
CA GLY A 397 28.24 -13.79 -13.00
C GLY A 397 26.90 -14.51 -13.20
N GLU A 398 26.27 -14.98 -12.12
CA GLU A 398 24.93 -15.56 -12.13
C GLU A 398 24.00 -14.77 -11.18
N THR A 399 22.77 -14.52 -11.63
CA THR A 399 21.75 -13.90 -10.80
C THR A 399 21.20 -14.92 -9.81
N GLN A 400 21.27 -14.60 -8.51
CA GLN A 400 20.82 -15.45 -7.41
C GLN A 400 19.61 -14.81 -6.72
N ASP A 401 18.53 -15.58 -6.57
CA ASP A 401 17.41 -15.20 -5.70
C ASP A 401 17.87 -15.29 -4.24
N THR A 402 17.62 -14.24 -3.47
CA THR A 402 18.11 -14.09 -2.10
C THR A 402 17.01 -13.72 -1.13
N VAL A 403 17.24 -14.02 0.15
CA VAL A 403 16.43 -13.51 1.25
C VAL A 403 17.27 -12.50 2.02
N VAL A 404 16.73 -11.28 2.16
CA VAL A 404 17.50 -10.13 2.64
C VAL A 404 16.79 -9.40 3.76
N ALA A 405 17.56 -8.77 4.64
CA ALA A 405 17.08 -7.86 5.66
C ALA A 405 18.16 -6.89 6.11
N VAL A 406 17.75 -5.77 6.66
CA VAL A 406 18.64 -4.86 7.39
C VAL A 406 18.53 -5.09 8.89
N ARG A 407 19.63 -4.90 9.58
CA ARG A 407 19.67 -4.97 11.05
C ARG A 407 19.37 -3.59 11.62
N GLU A 408 18.07 -3.36 11.92
CA GLU A 408 17.58 -2.08 12.40
C GLU A 408 17.77 -1.89 13.90
N LEU A 409 17.67 -0.64 14.36
CA LEU A 409 17.75 -0.29 15.76
C LEU A 409 16.46 -0.69 16.51
N ASN A 410 16.62 -1.37 17.64
CA ASN A 410 15.55 -1.71 18.58
C ASN A 410 15.79 -1.02 19.93
N GLN A 411 15.26 0.17 20.12
CA GLN A 411 15.44 0.90 21.38
C GLN A 411 14.81 0.20 22.60
N ALA A 412 13.77 -0.61 22.44
CA ALA A 412 13.19 -1.39 23.52
C ALA A 412 14.18 -2.42 24.07
N GLY A 413 15.09 -2.91 23.23
CA GLY A 413 16.16 -3.82 23.63
C GLY A 413 17.24 -3.20 24.51
N LEU A 414 17.25 -1.88 24.72
CA LEU A 414 18.14 -1.20 25.68
C LEU A 414 17.75 -1.49 27.14
N GLY A 415 16.50 -1.92 27.42
CA GLY A 415 16.04 -2.25 28.77
C GLY A 415 16.26 -1.15 29.78
N ASP A 416 16.93 -1.43 30.90
CA ASP A 416 17.21 -0.46 31.97
C ASP A 416 18.19 0.66 31.53
N SER A 417 18.93 0.48 30.45
CA SER A 417 19.81 1.50 29.88
C SER A 417 19.07 2.53 29.03
N GLN A 418 17.77 2.39 28.82
CA GLN A 418 16.98 3.33 28.05
C GLN A 418 16.87 4.67 28.81
N SER A 419 17.49 5.70 28.25
CA SER A 419 17.40 7.08 28.72
C SER A 419 17.26 8.00 27.52
N TRP A 420 16.81 9.24 27.71
CA TRP A 420 16.76 10.22 26.60
C TRP A 420 18.12 10.33 25.90
N TYR A 421 19.21 10.40 26.68
CA TYR A 421 20.57 10.52 26.13
C TYR A 421 20.95 9.31 25.29
N ASN A 422 20.76 8.08 25.82
CA ASN A 422 21.10 6.87 25.11
C ASN A 422 20.22 6.68 23.87
N SER A 423 18.91 6.92 23.98
CA SER A 423 17.97 6.74 22.88
C SER A 423 18.06 7.79 21.79
N THR A 424 18.60 8.99 22.12
CA THR A 424 18.61 10.12 21.18
C THR A 424 19.99 10.44 20.61
N ILE A 425 21.05 10.24 21.39
CA ILE A 425 22.43 10.66 21.05
C ILE A 425 23.37 9.46 20.81
N VAL A 426 23.22 8.38 21.61
CA VAL A 426 24.15 7.27 21.55
C VAL A 426 23.69 6.20 20.56
N PHE A 427 22.49 5.64 20.74
CA PHE A 427 21.94 4.62 19.86
C PHE A 427 21.07 5.28 18.81
N THR A 428 21.69 5.75 17.74
CA THR A 428 21.06 6.57 16.68
C THR A 428 20.73 5.80 15.41
N HIS A 429 21.39 4.65 15.16
CA HIS A 429 21.29 3.90 13.91
C HIS A 429 21.38 2.39 14.11
N GLY A 430 20.86 1.63 13.15
CA GLY A 430 21.10 0.23 12.95
C GLY A 430 22.39 -0.04 12.18
N PHE A 431 22.78 -1.31 12.02
CA PHE A 431 24.04 -1.65 11.37
C PHE A 431 23.98 -2.95 10.58
N GLY A 432 24.17 -2.87 9.28
CA GLY A 432 24.42 -3.99 8.40
C GLY A 432 23.23 -4.47 7.59
N PHE A 433 23.56 -5.00 6.43
CA PHE A 433 22.67 -5.67 5.49
C PHE A 433 23.00 -7.16 5.50
N VAL A 434 22.02 -8.01 5.78
CA VAL A 434 22.19 -9.46 5.86
C VAL A 434 21.46 -10.11 4.69
N ALA A 435 22.14 -10.96 3.94
CA ALA A 435 21.59 -11.68 2.80
C ALA A 435 21.95 -13.16 2.86
N ALA A 436 21.00 -14.02 2.51
CA ALA A 436 21.19 -15.46 2.36
C ALA A 436 20.68 -15.93 1.00
N TYR A 437 21.22 -17.04 0.49
CA TYR A 437 20.65 -17.69 -0.70
C TYR A 437 19.21 -18.12 -0.46
N GLY A 438 18.34 -17.91 -1.43
CA GLY A 438 16.94 -18.34 -1.34
C GLY A 438 16.77 -19.85 -1.56
N ASN A 439 17.70 -20.47 -2.28
CA ASN A 439 17.66 -21.86 -2.74
C ASN A 439 18.71 -22.78 -2.09
N LYS A 440 19.50 -22.28 -1.12
CA LYS A 440 20.61 -23.05 -0.51
C LYS A 440 20.52 -23.02 1.03
N ARG A 441 20.93 -24.13 1.65
CA ARG A 441 21.10 -24.27 3.10
C ARG A 441 22.47 -24.87 3.43
N ASP A 442 22.89 -24.70 4.68
CA ASP A 442 24.04 -25.45 5.18
C ASP A 442 23.66 -26.90 5.57
N SER A 443 24.63 -27.70 5.96
CA SER A 443 24.43 -29.10 6.35
C SER A 443 23.52 -29.27 7.56
N ASP A 444 23.35 -28.24 8.38
CA ASP A 444 22.53 -28.26 9.59
C ASP A 444 21.08 -27.75 9.30
N GLY A 445 20.79 -27.32 8.11
CA GLY A 445 19.49 -26.74 7.71
C GLY A 445 19.32 -25.24 7.98
N LYS A 446 20.44 -24.53 8.25
CA LYS A 446 20.44 -23.08 8.42
C LYS A 446 20.50 -22.37 7.06
N PRO A 447 20.02 -21.11 6.96
CA PRO A 447 20.26 -20.30 5.79
C PRO A 447 21.76 -20.16 5.49
N LEU A 448 22.15 -20.31 4.22
CA LEU A 448 23.51 -20.06 3.77
C LEU A 448 23.68 -18.57 3.48
N PHE A 449 24.46 -17.87 4.31
CA PHE A 449 24.62 -16.42 4.17
C PHE A 449 25.57 -16.04 3.06
N LEU A 450 25.17 -15.06 2.25
CA LEU A 450 25.95 -14.33 1.24
C LEU A 450 26.68 -13.14 1.85
N GLN A 451 25.99 -12.46 2.76
CA GLN A 451 26.43 -11.25 3.46
C GLN A 451 25.95 -11.29 4.89
N SER A 452 26.86 -11.14 5.86
CA SER A 452 26.55 -11.28 7.28
C SER A 452 27.62 -10.65 8.17
N GLY A 453 27.51 -10.81 9.49
CA GLY A 453 28.54 -10.44 10.45
C GLY A 453 28.49 -9.00 10.93
N ILE A 454 29.34 -8.71 11.96
CA ILE A 454 29.71 -7.38 12.44
C ILE A 454 31.21 -7.43 12.79
N PRO A 455 32.09 -6.71 12.06
CA PRO A 455 31.85 -5.96 10.85
C PRO A 455 31.34 -6.82 9.70
N MET A 456 30.74 -6.19 8.68
CA MET A 456 30.15 -6.89 7.54
C MET A 456 31.18 -7.67 6.73
N VAL A 457 30.84 -8.91 6.37
CA VAL A 457 31.65 -9.81 5.55
C VAL A 457 30.73 -10.52 4.55
N GLY A 458 31.12 -10.60 3.30
CA GLY A 458 30.36 -11.33 2.29
C GLY A 458 30.71 -10.96 0.85
N LEU A 459 29.82 -11.29 -0.07
CA LEU A 459 30.04 -11.22 -1.52
C LEU A 459 29.48 -9.94 -2.18
N LEU A 460 28.75 -9.10 -1.42
CA LEU A 460 28.12 -7.89 -1.95
C LEU A 460 29.08 -6.67 -2.06
N GLY A 461 30.37 -6.87 -1.82
CA GLY A 461 31.37 -5.81 -1.89
C GLY A 461 31.36 -4.85 -0.68
N GLU A 462 32.00 -3.69 -0.85
CA GLU A 462 32.04 -2.66 0.19
C GLU A 462 30.87 -1.70 0.03
N PHE A 463 30.14 -1.43 1.12
CA PHE A 463 29.03 -0.48 1.18
C PHE A 463 28.93 0.17 2.56
N GLU A 464 28.22 1.30 2.65
CA GLU A 464 27.91 1.95 3.93
C GLU A 464 26.87 1.14 4.72
N PRO A 465 27.24 0.55 5.87
CA PRO A 465 26.37 -0.38 6.60
C PRO A 465 25.41 0.29 7.61
N ARG A 466 25.58 1.59 7.91
CA ARG A 466 24.80 2.28 8.94
C ARG A 466 23.41 2.65 8.44
N ILE A 467 22.40 2.42 9.28
CA ILE A 467 21.00 2.61 8.96
C ILE A 467 20.41 3.65 9.90
N TYR A 468 20.51 4.91 9.49
CA TYR A 468 19.88 6.03 10.21
C TYR A 468 18.39 6.18 9.83
N PHE A 469 17.99 5.76 8.66
CA PHE A 469 16.62 5.82 8.14
C PHE A 469 16.13 4.40 7.84
N GLY A 470 15.02 4.01 8.45
CA GLY A 470 14.47 2.67 8.34
C GLY A 470 13.12 2.56 9.03
N LEU A 471 12.45 1.40 8.85
CA LEU A 471 11.07 1.14 9.28
C LEU A 471 10.90 1.17 10.82
N ASN A 472 11.95 0.79 11.57
CA ASN A 472 11.94 0.75 13.04
C ASN A 472 12.74 1.90 13.68
N SER A 473 13.01 2.95 12.92
CA SER A 473 13.75 4.11 13.43
C SER A 473 12.97 4.85 14.52
N PRO A 474 13.63 5.38 15.58
CA PRO A 474 12.95 6.18 16.60
C PRO A 474 12.42 7.50 16.02
N GLU A 475 11.46 8.12 16.75
CA GLU A 475 10.79 9.36 16.36
C GLU A 475 11.78 10.45 15.94
N TYR A 476 12.88 10.62 16.72
CA TYR A 476 14.00 11.47 16.34
C TYR A 476 15.31 10.99 16.96
N SER A 477 16.42 11.34 16.32
CA SER A 477 17.78 11.23 16.87
C SER A 477 18.56 12.50 16.59
N ILE A 478 19.56 12.79 17.41
CA ILE A 478 20.44 13.93 17.26
C ILE A 478 21.84 13.40 17.00
N VAL A 479 22.39 13.75 15.86
CA VAL A 479 23.65 13.23 15.33
C VAL A 479 24.60 14.35 14.91
N GLY A 480 25.84 14.01 14.65
CA GLY A 480 26.85 14.93 14.11
C GLY A 480 27.59 15.75 15.16
N ALA A 481 28.86 15.93 14.94
CA ALA A 481 29.77 16.71 15.80
C ALA A 481 30.85 17.44 14.96
N PRO A 482 31.48 18.51 15.48
CA PRO A 482 32.58 19.18 14.83
C PRO A 482 33.76 18.23 14.56
N GLU A 483 34.50 18.48 13.50
CA GLU A 483 35.72 17.71 13.16
C GLU A 483 36.71 17.71 14.34
N GLY A 484 37.15 16.49 14.76
CA GLY A 484 38.05 16.26 15.86
C GLY A 484 37.40 16.22 17.25
N ALA A 485 36.05 16.30 17.34
CA ALA A 485 35.32 16.03 18.57
C ALA A 485 35.32 14.52 18.87
N GLU A 486 35.16 14.19 20.16
CA GLU A 486 35.01 12.78 20.56
C GLU A 486 33.66 12.24 20.01
N PRO A 487 33.67 11.07 19.28
CA PRO A 487 32.43 10.47 18.77
C PRO A 487 31.51 10.04 19.91
N LEU A 488 30.21 10.33 19.77
CA LEU A 488 29.20 10.00 20.80
C LEU A 488 28.26 8.90 20.34
N GLU A 489 28.13 8.69 19.04
CA GLU A 489 27.21 7.71 18.44
C GLU A 489 27.84 6.33 18.51
N PHE A 490 27.14 5.38 19.15
CA PHE A 490 27.57 3.99 19.19
C PHE A 490 27.44 3.39 17.78
N ASP A 491 28.55 2.84 17.26
CA ASP A 491 28.62 2.32 15.91
C ASP A 491 28.25 0.82 15.88
N PHE A 492 29.15 -0.01 16.43
CA PHE A 492 28.91 -1.43 16.52
C PHE A 492 29.76 -2.10 17.61
N PRO A 493 29.34 -3.28 18.14
CA PRO A 493 30.17 -4.05 19.06
C PRO A 493 31.32 -4.71 18.30
N ALA A 494 32.56 -4.49 18.74
CA ALA A 494 33.77 -5.03 18.15
C ALA A 494 34.51 -5.97 19.11
N GLY A 495 35.54 -6.69 18.60
CA GLY A 495 36.31 -7.67 19.32
C GLY A 495 35.75 -9.10 19.19
N GLU A 496 36.56 -10.13 19.41
CA GLU A 496 36.16 -11.54 19.29
C GLU A 496 34.98 -11.91 20.22
N ASP A 497 34.84 -11.21 21.34
CA ASP A 497 33.76 -11.37 22.32
C ASP A 497 32.68 -10.28 22.23
N GLY A 498 32.78 -9.35 21.29
CA GLY A 498 31.85 -8.22 21.11
C GLY A 498 31.80 -7.25 22.30
N GLN A 499 32.82 -7.24 23.18
CA GLN A 499 32.84 -6.41 24.39
C GLN A 499 33.51 -5.04 24.14
N ARG A 500 34.18 -4.86 23.01
CA ARG A 500 34.77 -3.60 22.64
C ARG A 500 33.73 -2.75 21.91
N GLU A 501 33.45 -1.55 22.41
CA GLU A 501 32.55 -0.58 21.78
C GLU A 501 33.32 0.26 20.75
N THR A 502 32.71 0.44 19.58
CA THR A 502 33.15 1.38 18.55
C THR A 502 32.18 2.54 18.51
N TYR A 503 32.70 3.72 18.31
CA TYR A 503 31.91 4.96 18.22
C TYR A 503 32.20 5.65 16.89
N THR A 504 31.18 6.33 16.36
CA THR A 504 31.24 7.07 15.11
C THR A 504 30.64 8.46 15.27
N THR A 505 30.74 9.26 14.22
CA THR A 505 30.06 10.54 14.09
C THR A 505 29.42 10.57 12.72
N PHE A 506 28.13 10.87 12.65
CA PHE A 506 27.41 11.07 11.42
C PHE A 506 28.05 12.17 10.56
N ASN A 507 28.36 11.87 9.31
CA ASN A 507 29.12 12.76 8.41
C ASN A 507 28.41 12.94 7.06
N ALA A 508 27.11 13.24 7.08
CA ALA A 508 26.33 13.57 5.90
C ALA A 508 25.32 14.69 6.22
N ASP A 509 24.50 15.06 5.28
CA ASP A 509 23.40 15.99 5.46
C ASP A 509 22.07 15.20 5.50
N GLY A 510 21.70 14.69 6.70
CA GLY A 510 20.52 13.84 6.88
C GLY A 510 19.35 14.54 7.55
N GLY A 511 19.55 15.72 8.12
CA GLY A 511 18.51 16.45 8.82
C GLY A 511 18.85 17.92 9.11
N PRO A 512 17.86 18.71 9.50
CA PRO A 512 18.06 20.11 9.83
C PRO A 512 19.07 20.31 10.96
N ARG A 513 19.95 21.29 10.81
CA ARG A 513 20.93 21.67 11.84
C ARG A 513 20.25 22.37 13.02
N ILE A 514 20.59 21.96 14.23
CA ILE A 514 20.02 22.50 15.49
C ILE A 514 21.05 23.23 16.35
N GLY A 515 22.10 23.72 15.74
CA GLY A 515 23.19 24.40 16.47
C GLY A 515 22.80 25.73 17.16
N ASP A 516 21.84 26.46 16.62
CA ASP A 516 21.40 27.73 17.17
C ASP A 516 20.21 27.59 18.14
N LEU A 517 20.13 28.52 19.08
CA LEU A 517 19.14 28.51 20.17
C LEU A 517 17.69 28.61 19.67
N PHE A 518 17.43 29.35 18.57
CA PHE A 518 16.06 29.51 18.04
C PHE A 518 15.55 28.23 17.43
N THR A 519 16.38 27.58 16.63
CA THR A 519 16.03 26.27 16.00
C THR A 519 15.88 25.18 17.07
N ARG A 520 16.76 25.15 18.11
CA ARG A 520 16.58 24.25 19.25
C ARG A 520 15.25 24.48 19.97
N LEU A 521 14.87 25.75 20.20
CA LEU A 521 13.58 26.04 20.82
C LEU A 521 12.41 25.57 19.97
N ALA A 522 12.47 25.75 18.64
CA ALA A 522 11.43 25.31 17.75
C ALA A 522 11.26 23.76 17.79
N TYR A 523 12.36 23.00 17.75
CA TYR A 523 12.33 21.55 17.87
C TYR A 523 11.94 21.07 19.27
N ALA A 524 12.37 21.76 20.33
CA ALA A 524 11.93 21.47 21.68
C ALA A 524 10.41 21.65 21.84
N LEU A 525 9.81 22.65 21.20
CA LEU A 525 8.36 22.84 21.17
C LEU A 525 7.65 21.78 20.30
N ARG A 526 8.22 21.40 19.16
CA ARG A 526 7.67 20.37 18.27
C ARG A 526 7.60 19.02 18.97
N PHE A 527 8.72 18.54 19.52
CA PHE A 527 8.83 17.24 20.16
C PHE A 527 8.51 17.26 21.66
N GLN A 528 8.11 18.40 22.20
CA GLN A 528 7.80 18.60 23.64
C GLN A 528 8.91 18.07 24.57
N SER A 529 10.16 18.29 24.19
CA SER A 529 11.36 17.78 24.88
C SER A 529 12.28 18.95 25.27
N GLU A 530 12.32 19.27 26.56
CA GLU A 530 13.22 20.28 27.11
C GLU A 530 14.68 19.87 27.02
N GLN A 531 14.98 18.58 26.93
CA GLN A 531 16.32 18.04 26.78
C GLN A 531 16.98 18.53 25.47
N ILE A 532 16.24 18.72 24.39
CA ILE A 532 16.77 19.31 23.15
C ILE A 532 17.32 20.71 23.41
N LEU A 533 16.69 21.49 24.27
CA LEU A 533 17.12 22.86 24.58
C LEU A 533 18.29 22.89 25.55
N LEU A 534 18.35 21.97 26.52
CA LEU A 534 19.23 22.01 27.68
C LEU A 534 20.47 21.12 27.56
N SER A 535 20.51 20.16 26.64
CA SER A 535 21.63 19.21 26.52
C SER A 535 22.90 19.88 26.02
N GLU A 536 24.02 19.66 26.74
CA GLU A 536 25.37 20.07 26.37
C GLU A 536 25.99 19.22 25.25
N ALA A 537 25.42 18.02 24.97
CA ALA A 537 25.86 17.17 23.88
C ALA A 537 25.51 17.76 22.50
N ILE A 538 24.53 18.65 22.42
CA ILE A 538 24.13 19.32 21.18
C ILE A 538 25.06 20.49 20.89
N ASN A 539 25.70 20.46 19.74
CA ASN A 539 26.70 21.40 19.30
C ASN A 539 26.30 22.15 17.99
N SER A 540 27.21 22.95 17.43
CA SER A 540 26.91 23.76 16.23
C SER A 540 26.68 22.93 14.95
N GLU A 541 27.22 21.71 14.89
CA GLU A 541 27.14 20.84 13.73
C GLU A 541 26.05 19.75 13.92
N SER A 542 25.40 19.69 15.10
CA SER A 542 24.38 18.73 15.38
C SER A 542 23.15 18.89 14.46
N GLN A 543 22.69 17.79 13.94
CA GLN A 543 21.51 17.65 13.10
C GLN A 543 20.44 16.83 13.83
N ILE A 544 19.17 17.09 13.56
CA ILE A 544 18.06 16.29 14.07
C ILE A 544 17.45 15.47 12.93
N LEU A 545 17.50 14.15 13.06
CA LEU A 545 16.92 13.21 12.13
C LEU A 545 15.52 12.83 12.61
N TYR A 546 14.51 13.01 11.77
CA TYR A 546 13.11 12.63 12.05
C TYR A 546 12.37 12.36 10.73
N ASN A 547 11.12 11.90 10.79
CA ASN A 547 10.43 11.34 9.63
C ASN A 547 11.33 10.32 8.94
N ARG A 548 11.75 9.30 9.70
CA ARG A 548 12.82 8.39 9.30
C ARG A 548 12.31 7.14 8.60
N ASP A 549 11.02 6.84 8.73
CA ASP A 549 10.37 5.78 7.97
C ASP A 549 10.37 6.14 6.47
N PRO A 550 10.89 5.25 5.59
CA PRO A 550 10.98 5.52 4.16
C PRO A 550 9.63 5.80 3.49
N ALA A 551 8.59 5.04 3.84
CA ALA A 551 7.27 5.22 3.26
C ALA A 551 6.63 6.55 3.70
N ASP A 552 6.73 6.89 5.00
CA ASP A 552 6.20 8.16 5.50
C ASP A 552 6.98 9.35 4.90
N ARG A 553 8.28 9.18 4.68
CA ARG A 553 9.13 10.19 4.04
C ARG A 553 8.70 10.48 2.61
N ILE A 554 8.38 9.43 1.83
CA ILE A 554 7.84 9.57 0.46
C ILE A 554 6.47 10.25 0.48
N ARG A 555 5.56 9.87 1.40
CA ARG A 555 4.24 10.49 1.54
C ARG A 555 4.30 11.99 1.80
N GLU A 556 5.28 12.43 2.56
CA GLU A 556 5.47 13.87 2.84
C GLU A 556 5.98 14.63 1.62
N VAL A 557 6.97 14.10 0.88
CA VAL A 557 7.53 14.80 -0.29
C VAL A 557 6.67 14.66 -1.54
N ALA A 558 5.88 13.61 -1.65
CA ALA A 558 4.98 13.34 -2.77
C ALA A 558 3.55 13.01 -2.29
N PRO A 559 2.83 13.97 -1.70
CA PRO A 559 1.53 13.74 -1.03
C PRO A 559 0.38 13.39 -2.00
N TYR A 560 0.67 13.24 -3.24
CA TYR A 560 -0.25 12.82 -4.31
C TYR A 560 -0.10 11.33 -4.66
N LEU A 561 0.90 10.66 -4.11
CA LEU A 561 1.12 9.24 -4.35
C LEU A 561 0.42 8.39 -3.28
N THR A 562 -0.14 7.30 -3.73
CA THR A 562 -0.49 6.16 -2.89
C THR A 562 0.75 5.27 -2.81
N VAL A 563 1.29 5.09 -1.63
CA VAL A 563 2.56 4.36 -1.42
C VAL A 563 2.28 2.88 -1.21
N ASP A 564 3.04 2.00 -1.88
CA ASP A 564 3.00 0.55 -1.68
C ASP A 564 3.26 0.19 -0.21
N THR A 565 2.59 -0.83 0.29
CA THR A 565 2.78 -1.31 1.66
C THR A 565 4.05 -2.13 1.82
N GLU A 566 4.65 -2.60 0.74
CA GLU A 566 5.90 -3.37 0.74
C GLU A 566 7.11 -2.48 0.36
N VAL A 567 7.83 -2.03 1.40
CA VAL A 567 9.08 -1.28 1.27
C VAL A 567 10.25 -2.23 1.49
N TYR A 568 11.19 -2.30 0.55
CA TYR A 568 12.25 -3.29 0.62
C TYR A 568 13.65 -2.66 0.44
N PRO A 569 14.67 -3.20 1.17
CA PRO A 569 16.02 -2.67 1.09
C PRO A 569 16.83 -3.40 0.00
N ALA A 570 17.76 -2.66 -0.60
CA ALA A 570 18.80 -3.21 -1.48
C ALA A 570 20.13 -2.49 -1.26
N VAL A 571 21.25 -3.17 -1.58
CA VAL A 571 22.57 -2.53 -1.66
C VAL A 571 22.74 -2.05 -3.11
N VAL A 572 22.78 -0.76 -3.31
CA VAL A 572 22.80 -0.10 -4.60
C VAL A 572 23.93 0.96 -4.61
N ASP A 573 24.83 0.89 -5.55
CA ASP A 573 25.95 1.84 -5.72
C ASP A 573 26.77 2.05 -4.42
N GLY A 574 26.98 0.98 -3.65
CA GLY A 574 27.70 1.00 -2.38
C GLY A 574 26.94 1.61 -1.20
N ARG A 575 25.62 1.74 -1.28
CA ARG A 575 24.73 2.26 -0.25
C ARG A 575 23.54 1.34 -0.03
N ILE A 576 23.02 1.29 1.19
CA ILE A 576 21.73 0.65 1.44
C ILE A 576 20.64 1.64 1.06
N LYS A 577 19.79 1.29 0.11
CA LYS A 577 18.63 2.08 -0.30
C LYS A 577 17.34 1.30 -0.05
N TRP A 578 16.35 1.99 0.46
CA TRP A 578 14.98 1.52 0.51
C TRP A 578 14.32 1.85 -0.81
N ILE A 579 13.75 0.85 -1.47
CA ILE A 579 12.99 1.01 -2.72
C ILE A 579 11.51 1.00 -2.37
N VAL A 580 10.79 1.98 -2.90
CA VAL A 580 9.39 2.26 -2.58
C VAL A 580 8.62 2.50 -3.88
N ASP A 581 7.51 1.82 -4.06
CA ASP A 581 6.61 2.03 -5.19
C ASP A 581 5.56 3.09 -4.89
N GLY A 582 5.33 4.00 -5.83
CA GLY A 582 4.34 5.06 -5.75
C GLY A 582 3.30 4.95 -6.85
N TYR A 583 2.02 4.96 -6.46
CA TYR A 583 0.89 4.88 -7.38
C TYR A 583 0.19 6.21 -7.52
N THR A 584 -0.26 6.52 -8.73
CA THR A 584 -1.34 7.47 -8.95
C THR A 584 -2.65 6.70 -8.97
N THR A 585 -3.66 7.25 -8.29
CA THR A 585 -4.95 6.61 -8.10
C THR A 585 -6.10 7.60 -8.33
N SER A 586 -7.26 7.09 -8.72
CA SER A 586 -8.50 7.86 -8.81
C SER A 586 -9.70 6.99 -8.46
N THR A 587 -10.81 7.65 -8.08
CA THR A 587 -12.16 7.08 -7.94
C THR A 587 -13.09 7.53 -9.06
N ASP A 588 -12.60 8.36 -9.98
CA ASP A 588 -13.41 9.11 -10.96
C ASP A 588 -13.18 8.64 -12.40
N PHE A 589 -12.57 7.48 -12.62
CA PHE A 589 -12.40 6.91 -13.96
C PHE A 589 -13.73 6.34 -14.47
N PRO A 590 -14.26 6.83 -15.64
CA PRO A 590 -15.56 6.45 -16.14
C PRO A 590 -15.71 4.95 -16.38
N TYR A 591 -16.82 4.37 -15.96
CA TYR A 591 -17.17 2.94 -16.11
C TYR A 591 -16.25 1.95 -15.44
N SER A 592 -15.15 2.35 -14.82
CA SER A 592 -14.26 1.42 -14.13
C SER A 592 -14.85 1.00 -12.78
N ASN A 593 -14.72 -0.28 -12.47
CA ASN A 593 -15.21 -0.85 -11.21
C ASN A 593 -14.48 -0.23 -10.01
N LEU A 594 -15.25 0.09 -8.98
CA LEU A 594 -14.69 0.62 -7.73
C LEU A 594 -14.24 -0.55 -6.84
N GLU A 595 -12.94 -0.62 -6.56
CA GLU A 595 -12.35 -1.70 -5.77
C GLU A 595 -11.91 -1.21 -4.39
N PRO A 596 -12.23 -1.93 -3.32
CA PRO A 596 -11.76 -1.62 -1.97
C PRO A 596 -10.28 -2.00 -1.83
N PHE A 597 -9.39 -1.00 -1.85
CA PHE A 597 -7.93 -1.17 -1.92
C PHE A 597 -7.40 -2.14 -0.86
N ASN A 598 -7.66 -1.86 0.41
CA ASN A 598 -7.15 -2.67 1.52
C ASN A 598 -7.68 -4.11 1.56
N LEU A 599 -8.88 -4.36 1.02
CA LEU A 599 -9.39 -5.73 0.93
C LEU A 599 -8.74 -6.51 -0.22
N ALA A 600 -8.46 -5.83 -1.33
CA ALA A 600 -7.81 -6.44 -2.49
C ALA A 600 -6.35 -6.85 -2.22
N ILE A 601 -5.63 -6.05 -1.41
CA ILE A 601 -4.23 -6.32 -1.06
C ILE A 601 -4.04 -7.20 0.17
N LEU A 602 -5.11 -7.50 0.93
CA LEU A 602 -5.03 -8.25 2.19
C LEU A 602 -4.74 -9.73 1.96
N ASP A 603 -3.66 -10.23 2.56
CA ASP A 603 -3.27 -11.63 2.58
C ASP A 603 -2.45 -11.96 3.85
N THR A 604 -1.92 -13.20 3.96
CA THR A 604 -1.13 -13.61 5.14
C THR A 604 0.23 -12.90 5.24
N ALA A 605 0.68 -12.25 4.17
CA ALA A 605 1.91 -11.45 4.16
C ALA A 605 1.70 -9.98 4.54
N SER A 606 0.46 -9.51 4.59
CA SER A 606 0.14 -8.11 4.83
C SER A 606 0.34 -7.74 6.30
N GLU A 607 1.37 -6.95 6.60
CA GLU A 607 1.67 -6.47 7.97
C GLU A 607 0.97 -5.14 8.27
N THR A 608 0.69 -4.34 7.25
CA THR A 608 0.12 -3.00 7.38
C THR A 608 -1.03 -2.76 6.41
N PHE A 609 -1.93 -1.83 6.77
CA PHE A 609 -2.96 -1.33 5.87
C PHE A 609 -2.49 -0.06 5.16
N ASN A 610 -2.86 0.09 3.90
CA ASN A 610 -2.66 1.34 3.19
C ASN A 610 -3.50 2.45 3.86
N ARG A 611 -2.87 3.60 4.14
CA ARG A 611 -3.51 4.74 4.82
C ARG A 611 -3.96 5.82 3.85
N ASP A 612 -3.49 5.76 2.60
CA ASP A 612 -3.62 6.85 1.63
C ASP A 612 -4.97 6.80 0.94
N VAL A 613 -5.44 5.59 0.62
CA VAL A 613 -6.71 5.37 -0.08
C VAL A 613 -7.53 4.24 0.53
N SER A 614 -8.86 4.34 0.41
CA SER A 614 -9.80 3.29 0.83
C SER A 614 -10.33 2.49 -0.36
N GLU A 615 -10.60 3.16 -1.47
CA GLU A 615 -11.19 2.62 -2.69
C GLU A 615 -10.53 3.29 -3.89
N VAL A 616 -10.39 2.55 -4.99
CA VAL A 616 -9.84 3.04 -6.25
C VAL A 616 -10.59 2.43 -7.44
N ASN A 617 -10.70 3.18 -8.53
CA ASN A 617 -11.14 2.66 -9.82
C ASN A 617 -10.15 2.95 -10.96
N TYR A 618 -8.98 3.48 -10.61
CA TYR A 618 -7.82 3.66 -11.49
C TYR A 618 -6.55 3.56 -10.65
N ILE A 619 -5.55 2.85 -11.16
CA ILE A 619 -4.23 2.74 -10.51
C ILE A 619 -3.13 2.57 -11.57
N ARG A 620 -2.01 3.28 -11.39
CA ARG A 620 -0.77 3.11 -12.16
C ARG A 620 0.44 3.18 -11.24
N ASN A 621 1.43 2.33 -11.47
CA ASN A 621 2.74 2.49 -10.84
C ASN A 621 3.54 3.55 -11.60
N SER A 622 3.34 4.80 -11.23
CA SER A 622 3.82 5.96 -11.97
C SER A 622 5.18 6.45 -11.48
N VAL A 623 5.56 6.12 -10.25
CA VAL A 623 6.80 6.55 -9.61
C VAL A 623 7.49 5.38 -8.93
N LYS A 624 8.80 5.22 -9.17
CA LYS A 624 9.70 4.46 -8.31
C LYS A 624 10.46 5.46 -7.44
N ALA A 625 10.55 5.20 -6.15
CA ALA A 625 11.23 6.07 -5.22
C ALA A 625 12.33 5.33 -4.47
N THR A 626 13.38 6.05 -4.09
CA THR A 626 14.39 5.51 -3.18
C THR A 626 14.59 6.43 -1.99
N VAL A 627 14.89 5.83 -0.83
CA VAL A 627 15.35 6.53 0.36
C VAL A 627 16.68 5.93 0.79
N ASP A 628 17.70 6.74 0.86
CA ASP A 628 19.02 6.30 1.33
C ASP A 628 18.99 6.02 2.84
N ALA A 629 19.43 4.83 3.25
CA ALA A 629 19.36 4.41 4.66
C ALA A 629 20.34 5.17 5.56
N TYR A 630 21.40 5.78 4.99
CA TYR A 630 22.39 6.53 5.74
C TYR A 630 22.01 8.01 5.91
N ASP A 631 21.79 8.75 4.81
CA ASP A 631 21.52 10.19 4.86
C ASP A 631 20.06 10.59 4.67
N GLY A 632 19.19 9.63 4.29
CA GLY A 632 17.74 9.84 4.13
C GLY A 632 17.38 10.71 2.93
N SER A 633 18.29 10.90 1.97
CA SER A 633 17.96 11.53 0.70
C SER A 633 16.86 10.76 -0.03
N VAL A 634 16.02 11.49 -0.75
CA VAL A 634 14.86 10.94 -1.45
C VAL A 634 15.02 11.23 -2.94
N ASP A 635 14.97 10.18 -3.74
CA ASP A 635 14.90 10.29 -5.18
C ASP A 635 13.56 9.72 -5.66
N LEU A 636 12.86 10.48 -6.50
CA LEU A 636 11.61 10.06 -7.16
C LEU A 636 11.90 9.94 -8.66
N TYR A 637 11.61 8.80 -9.26
CA TYR A 637 11.83 8.52 -10.68
C TYR A 637 10.50 8.36 -11.41
N GLN A 638 10.32 9.07 -12.52
CA GLN A 638 9.18 8.92 -13.41
C GLN A 638 9.23 7.53 -14.05
N TRP A 639 8.34 6.64 -13.60
CA TRP A 639 8.30 5.27 -14.11
C TRP A 639 7.37 5.11 -15.30
N ASP A 640 6.15 5.71 -15.22
CA ASP A 640 5.23 5.79 -16.35
C ASP A 640 5.18 7.22 -16.90
N GLU A 641 5.83 7.46 -18.04
CA GLU A 641 5.86 8.76 -18.72
C GLU A 641 4.49 9.15 -19.30
N ASN A 642 3.61 8.18 -19.51
CA ASN A 642 2.32 8.37 -20.15
C ASN A 642 1.18 8.57 -19.15
N ASP A 643 1.42 8.44 -17.84
CA ASP A 643 0.36 8.64 -16.85
C ASP A 643 -0.09 10.10 -16.75
N PRO A 644 -1.37 10.40 -17.11
CA PRO A 644 -1.87 11.77 -17.10
C PRO A 644 -1.96 12.38 -15.70
N ILE A 645 -2.18 11.56 -14.66
CA ILE A 645 -2.27 12.04 -13.28
C ILE A 645 -0.89 12.47 -12.79
N LEU A 646 0.15 11.67 -13.03
CA LEU A 646 1.51 12.05 -12.70
C LEU A 646 1.93 13.32 -13.46
N ASN A 647 1.64 13.39 -14.77
CA ASN A 647 1.97 14.56 -15.58
C ASN A 647 1.31 15.85 -15.06
N ALA A 648 0.06 15.79 -14.58
CA ALA A 648 -0.60 16.89 -13.92
C ALA A 648 0.13 17.32 -12.64
N TRP A 649 0.54 16.37 -11.81
CA TRP A 649 1.27 16.65 -10.56
C TRP A 649 2.69 17.15 -10.81
N MET A 650 3.40 16.67 -11.83
CA MET A 650 4.70 17.21 -12.23
C MET A 650 4.60 18.67 -12.70
N GLY A 651 3.47 19.05 -13.30
CA GLY A 651 3.16 20.46 -13.60
C GLY A 651 2.95 21.31 -12.36
N ILE A 652 2.40 20.73 -11.28
CA ILE A 652 2.17 21.39 -9.99
C ILE A 652 3.46 21.46 -9.14
N TYR A 653 4.26 20.40 -9.16
CA TYR A 653 5.52 20.27 -8.43
C TYR A 653 6.69 20.05 -9.39
N PRO A 654 7.12 21.11 -10.12
CA PRO A 654 8.21 20.98 -11.07
C PRO A 654 9.51 20.55 -10.38
N ASP A 655 10.33 19.80 -11.12
CA ASP A 655 11.67 19.36 -10.70
C ASP A 655 11.71 18.44 -9.45
N THR A 656 10.58 17.89 -9.01
CA THR A 656 10.54 16.96 -7.87
C THR A 656 10.68 15.50 -8.28
N VAL A 657 10.35 15.16 -9.51
CA VAL A 657 10.45 13.82 -10.07
C VAL A 657 11.51 13.84 -11.17
N GLN A 658 12.50 12.97 -11.05
CA GLN A 658 13.60 12.81 -12.01
C GLN A 658 13.13 11.93 -13.19
N PRO A 659 13.68 12.12 -14.39
CA PRO A 659 13.40 11.22 -15.50
C PRO A 659 14.01 9.84 -15.23
N LEU A 660 13.43 8.79 -15.81
CA LEU A 660 13.90 7.41 -15.71
C LEU A 660 15.40 7.28 -16.06
N SER A 661 15.90 8.11 -16.99
CA SER A 661 17.31 8.12 -17.39
C SER A 661 18.30 8.47 -16.27
N ALA A 662 17.82 8.95 -15.12
CA ALA A 662 18.65 9.22 -13.95
C ALA A 662 18.84 7.96 -13.07
N MET A 663 18.10 6.90 -13.32
CA MET A 663 18.20 5.64 -12.56
C MET A 663 19.45 4.87 -13.01
N SER A 664 20.30 4.47 -12.06
CA SER A 664 21.51 3.70 -12.33
C SER A 664 21.16 2.26 -12.77
N GLU A 665 22.08 1.61 -13.46
CA GLU A 665 22.01 0.20 -13.82
C GLU A 665 21.81 -0.68 -12.58
N ASP A 666 22.60 -0.44 -11.53
CA ASP A 666 22.56 -1.17 -10.28
C ASP A 666 21.21 -1.03 -9.59
N LEU A 667 20.66 0.20 -9.48
CA LEU A 667 19.32 0.41 -8.94
C LEU A 667 18.25 -0.33 -9.76
N LEU A 668 18.32 -0.22 -11.09
CA LEU A 668 17.31 -0.82 -11.97
C LEU A 668 17.29 -2.35 -11.85
N SER A 669 18.47 -2.99 -11.65
CA SER A 669 18.56 -4.44 -11.43
C SER A 669 17.84 -4.94 -10.17
N HIS A 670 17.61 -4.06 -9.18
CA HIS A 670 16.89 -4.36 -7.94
C HIS A 670 15.42 -3.95 -7.98
N VAL A 671 14.99 -3.16 -8.98
CA VAL A 671 13.57 -2.80 -9.14
C VAL A 671 12.77 -4.02 -9.56
N ARG A 672 11.58 -4.17 -8.97
CA ARG A 672 10.67 -5.30 -9.22
C ARG A 672 9.24 -4.83 -9.46
N TYR A 673 8.37 -5.72 -9.95
CA TYR A 673 6.95 -5.44 -10.12
C TYR A 673 6.28 -5.27 -8.75
N PRO A 674 5.46 -4.21 -8.52
CA PRO A 674 4.94 -3.90 -7.19
C PRO A 674 3.90 -4.90 -6.70
N ALA A 675 4.03 -5.30 -5.44
CA ALA A 675 3.16 -6.32 -4.86
C ALA A 675 1.70 -5.89 -4.72
N ASP A 676 1.45 -4.66 -4.24
CA ASP A 676 0.07 -4.17 -4.05
C ASP A 676 -0.66 -3.98 -5.38
N LEU A 677 0.02 -3.49 -6.43
CA LEU A 677 -0.55 -3.41 -7.78
C LEU A 677 -0.93 -4.79 -8.30
N PHE A 678 -0.03 -5.77 -8.18
CA PHE A 678 -0.30 -7.14 -8.61
C PHE A 678 -1.50 -7.75 -7.86
N LYS A 679 -1.60 -7.51 -6.55
CA LYS A 679 -2.74 -7.98 -5.73
C LYS A 679 -4.05 -7.33 -6.17
N MET A 680 -4.03 -6.03 -6.50
CA MET A 680 -5.18 -5.33 -7.08
C MET A 680 -5.58 -5.92 -8.43
N GLN A 681 -4.63 -6.10 -9.34
CA GLN A 681 -4.86 -6.71 -10.66
C GLN A 681 -5.37 -8.14 -10.53
N ARG A 682 -4.80 -8.94 -9.62
CA ARG A 682 -5.28 -10.28 -9.27
C ARG A 682 -6.72 -10.27 -8.80
N SER A 683 -7.09 -9.34 -7.91
CA SER A 683 -8.47 -9.21 -7.42
C SER A 683 -9.44 -8.90 -8.56
N VAL A 684 -9.10 -7.92 -9.40
CA VAL A 684 -9.93 -7.52 -10.55
C VAL A 684 -10.04 -8.65 -11.57
N LEU A 685 -8.92 -9.31 -11.91
CA LEU A 685 -8.91 -10.45 -12.84
C LEU A 685 -9.78 -11.61 -12.38
N GLY A 686 -10.04 -11.76 -11.09
CA GLY A 686 -10.98 -12.78 -10.59
C GLY A 686 -12.35 -12.75 -11.26
N ARG A 687 -12.78 -11.59 -11.76
CA ARG A 687 -14.02 -11.44 -12.55
C ARG A 687 -13.75 -10.97 -13.98
N TYR A 688 -12.80 -10.04 -14.15
CA TYR A 688 -12.57 -9.33 -15.41
C TYR A 688 -11.62 -10.07 -16.39
N HIS A 689 -11.22 -11.32 -16.07
CA HIS A 689 -10.66 -12.23 -17.08
C HIS A 689 -11.74 -12.64 -18.10
N VAL A 690 -13.01 -12.57 -17.72
CA VAL A 690 -14.16 -12.78 -18.61
C VAL A 690 -14.45 -11.49 -19.37
N THR A 691 -14.18 -11.45 -20.67
CA THR A 691 -14.28 -10.24 -21.51
C THR A 691 -15.62 -10.05 -22.21
N GLU A 692 -16.45 -11.10 -22.29
CA GLU A 692 -17.74 -11.05 -22.94
C GLU A 692 -18.87 -10.73 -21.94
N ALA A 693 -19.61 -9.65 -22.16
CA ALA A 693 -20.65 -9.16 -21.25
C ALA A 693 -21.71 -10.23 -20.88
N GLY A 694 -22.08 -11.09 -21.83
CA GLY A 694 -23.07 -12.14 -21.58
C GLY A 694 -22.57 -13.27 -20.67
N ALA A 695 -21.29 -13.62 -20.76
CA ALA A 695 -20.64 -14.58 -19.87
C ALA A 695 -20.36 -13.94 -18.50
N PHE A 696 -19.86 -12.70 -18.48
CA PHE A 696 -19.63 -11.93 -17.27
C PHE A 696 -20.88 -11.76 -16.40
N TYR A 697 -22.03 -11.46 -17.03
CA TYR A 697 -23.32 -11.31 -16.33
C TYR A 697 -23.72 -12.59 -15.55
N SER A 698 -23.41 -13.76 -16.08
CA SER A 698 -23.78 -15.03 -15.43
C SER A 698 -22.96 -15.33 -14.16
N GLN A 699 -21.80 -14.73 -14.00
CA GLN A 699 -20.81 -14.95 -12.92
C GLN A 699 -20.44 -16.44 -12.70
N GLN A 700 -20.69 -17.29 -13.71
CA GLN A 700 -20.44 -18.75 -13.59
C GLN A 700 -18.95 -19.09 -13.67
N ASP A 701 -18.15 -18.17 -14.20
CA ASP A 701 -16.70 -18.31 -14.36
C ASP A 701 -15.94 -17.27 -13.52
N ALA A 702 -16.45 -16.93 -12.35
CA ALA A 702 -15.75 -16.07 -11.43
C ALA A 702 -14.70 -16.88 -10.63
N TRP A 703 -13.52 -16.28 -10.45
CA TRP A 703 -12.39 -16.86 -9.73
C TRP A 703 -12.09 -16.09 -8.45
N MET A 704 -11.37 -16.74 -7.56
CA MET A 704 -10.88 -16.13 -6.33
C MET A 704 -9.46 -16.63 -5.98
N THR A 705 -8.71 -15.85 -5.24
CA THR A 705 -7.44 -16.27 -4.66
C THR A 705 -7.70 -17.37 -3.61
N PRO A 706 -6.97 -18.48 -3.60
CA PRO A 706 -7.09 -19.49 -2.56
C PRO A 706 -6.63 -18.94 -1.19
N ASN A 707 -7.11 -19.56 -0.10
CA ASN A 707 -6.53 -19.33 1.21
C ASN A 707 -5.13 -19.96 1.28
N ASP A 708 -4.28 -19.35 2.11
CA ASP A 708 -2.99 -19.91 2.46
C ASP A 708 -3.19 -21.23 3.20
N PRO A 709 -2.67 -22.34 2.68
CA PRO A 709 -2.91 -23.65 3.29
C PRO A 709 -2.20 -23.84 4.63
N VAL A 710 -1.24 -22.98 4.96
CA VAL A 710 -0.46 -23.04 6.21
C VAL A 710 -1.14 -22.25 7.33
N GLU A 711 -1.68 -21.08 7.03
CA GLU A 711 -2.22 -20.12 8.02
C GLU A 711 -3.71 -20.30 8.34
N GLY A 712 -4.43 -21.15 7.62
CA GLY A 712 -5.82 -21.49 7.90
C GLY A 712 -6.85 -20.65 7.15
N THR A 713 -8.05 -20.41 7.74
CA THR A 713 -9.18 -19.75 7.09
C THR A 713 -9.66 -18.53 7.87
N GLY A 714 -9.88 -17.40 7.20
CA GLY A 714 -10.39 -16.17 7.78
C GLY A 714 -10.17 -14.94 6.91
N LEU A 715 -10.57 -13.77 7.39
CA LEU A 715 -10.18 -12.50 6.77
C LEU A 715 -8.66 -12.32 6.87
N GLY A 716 -8.00 -12.10 5.74
CA GLY A 716 -6.54 -11.98 5.67
C GLY A 716 -5.81 -13.32 5.60
N SER A 717 -6.50 -14.43 5.35
CA SER A 717 -5.89 -15.75 5.15
C SER A 717 -5.65 -16.11 3.68
N LEU A 718 -5.76 -15.14 2.77
CA LEU A 718 -5.47 -15.39 1.36
C LEU A 718 -3.99 -15.67 1.16
N GLN A 719 -3.69 -16.55 0.22
CA GLN A 719 -2.32 -16.85 -0.17
C GLN A 719 -1.65 -15.61 -0.78
N PRO A 720 -0.46 -15.19 -0.30
CA PRO A 720 0.25 -14.08 -0.89
C PRO A 720 0.81 -14.45 -2.27
N PRO A 721 1.11 -13.48 -3.12
CA PRO A 721 1.92 -13.74 -4.30
C PRO A 721 3.38 -13.99 -3.90
N TYR A 722 4.11 -14.74 -4.74
CA TYR A 722 5.50 -15.07 -4.48
C TYR A 722 6.40 -14.58 -5.61
N TYR A 723 7.50 -13.90 -5.23
CA TYR A 723 8.60 -13.58 -6.14
C TYR A 723 9.50 -14.81 -6.31
N LEU A 724 9.83 -15.12 -7.55
CA LEU A 724 10.72 -16.23 -7.91
C LEU A 724 11.20 -16.04 -9.37
N THR A 725 12.43 -16.45 -9.63
CA THR A 725 12.92 -16.60 -11.01
C THR A 725 12.30 -17.85 -11.63
N LEU A 726 11.47 -17.66 -12.67
CA LEU A 726 10.80 -18.76 -13.37
C LEU A 726 10.70 -18.47 -14.87
N GLN A 727 10.57 -19.52 -15.66
CA GLN A 727 10.27 -19.43 -17.09
C GLN A 727 8.75 -19.59 -17.27
N ALA A 728 8.08 -18.52 -17.71
CA ALA A 728 6.65 -18.61 -17.99
C ALA A 728 6.41 -19.49 -19.23
N PRO A 729 5.33 -20.31 -19.24
CA PRO A 729 4.99 -21.11 -20.41
C PRO A 729 4.78 -20.23 -21.65
N GLY A 730 5.59 -20.44 -22.67
CA GLY A 730 5.60 -19.66 -23.91
C GLY A 730 6.77 -18.70 -24.05
N ASP A 731 7.47 -18.41 -22.96
CA ASP A 731 8.67 -17.55 -22.98
C ASP A 731 9.94 -18.40 -23.24
N ASP A 732 10.92 -17.79 -23.90
CA ASP A 732 12.19 -18.46 -24.24
C ASP A 732 13.22 -18.41 -23.09
N GLU A 733 13.07 -17.45 -22.16
CA GLU A 733 14.00 -17.21 -21.06
C GLU A 733 13.29 -17.16 -19.69
N SER A 734 14.03 -17.49 -18.62
CA SER A 734 13.56 -17.32 -17.26
C SER A 734 13.70 -15.86 -16.86
N ALA A 735 12.71 -15.33 -16.15
CA ALA A 735 12.71 -13.96 -15.61
C ALA A 735 12.27 -13.97 -14.14
N PHE A 736 12.78 -13.02 -13.39
CA PHE A 736 12.25 -12.75 -12.06
C PHE A 736 10.79 -12.35 -12.18
N SER A 737 9.91 -13.06 -11.51
CA SER A 737 8.48 -12.94 -11.71
C SER A 737 7.73 -12.94 -10.39
N LEU A 738 6.56 -12.32 -10.38
CA LEU A 738 5.61 -12.39 -9.28
C LEU A 738 4.41 -13.21 -9.74
N TYR A 739 4.00 -14.22 -8.96
CA TYR A 739 2.91 -15.08 -9.39
C TYR A 739 1.87 -15.33 -8.30
N SER A 740 0.67 -15.67 -8.74
CA SER A 740 -0.44 -16.11 -7.88
C SER A 740 -1.34 -17.09 -8.60
N THR A 741 -2.14 -17.85 -7.84
CA THR A 741 -3.06 -18.86 -8.35
C THR A 741 -4.51 -18.47 -8.14
N PHE A 742 -5.42 -19.05 -8.95
CA PHE A 742 -6.87 -18.87 -8.82
C PHE A 742 -7.58 -20.21 -8.67
N ILE A 743 -8.64 -20.18 -7.87
CA ILE A 743 -9.63 -21.25 -7.74
C ILE A 743 -11.02 -20.71 -8.09
N PRO A 744 -12.02 -21.56 -8.43
CA PRO A 744 -13.37 -21.09 -8.68
C PRO A 744 -13.95 -20.36 -7.47
N GLN A 745 -14.66 -19.26 -7.72
CA GLN A 745 -15.36 -18.54 -6.66
C GLN A 745 -16.41 -19.44 -6.01
N SER A 746 -16.38 -19.53 -4.68
CA SER A 746 -17.36 -20.29 -3.91
C SER A 746 -18.64 -19.50 -3.75
N THR A 747 -19.77 -20.11 -4.08
CA THR A 747 -21.12 -19.52 -3.88
C THR A 747 -21.87 -20.14 -2.70
N GLY A 748 -21.22 -20.95 -1.86
CA GLY A 748 -21.85 -21.68 -0.73
C GLY A 748 -20.83 -22.12 0.33
N GLU A 749 -21.25 -23.05 1.20
CA GLU A 749 -20.41 -23.56 2.30
C GLU A 749 -19.25 -24.47 1.83
N THR A 750 -19.25 -24.91 0.57
CA THR A 750 -18.22 -25.80 0.03
C THR A 750 -17.35 -25.06 -0.99
N THR A 751 -16.07 -24.92 -0.70
CA THR A 751 -15.07 -24.38 -1.64
C THR A 751 -14.48 -25.52 -2.45
N ARG A 752 -14.52 -25.43 -3.77
CA ARG A 752 -13.83 -26.35 -4.66
C ARG A 752 -12.39 -25.88 -4.84
N ASN A 753 -11.46 -26.53 -4.14
CA ASN A 753 -10.03 -26.17 -4.16
C ASN A 753 -9.31 -26.88 -5.32
N VAL A 754 -9.62 -26.45 -6.55
CA VAL A 754 -8.94 -26.87 -7.80
C VAL A 754 -8.48 -25.61 -8.51
N LEU A 755 -7.34 -25.66 -9.15
CA LEU A 755 -6.83 -24.52 -9.90
C LEU A 755 -7.64 -24.30 -11.18
N THR A 756 -7.93 -23.05 -11.48
CA THR A 756 -8.57 -22.57 -12.71
C THR A 756 -7.71 -21.61 -13.49
N GLY A 757 -6.81 -20.89 -12.82
CA GLY A 757 -5.91 -19.93 -13.44
C GLY A 757 -4.63 -19.78 -12.65
N TYR A 758 -3.59 -19.28 -13.34
CA TYR A 758 -2.29 -18.98 -12.78
C TYR A 758 -1.79 -17.67 -13.40
N LEU A 759 -1.58 -16.65 -12.60
CA LEU A 759 -1.16 -15.32 -13.05
C LEU A 759 0.33 -15.13 -12.78
N ILE A 760 1.06 -14.66 -13.80
CA ILE A 760 2.47 -14.30 -13.73
C ILE A 760 2.61 -12.84 -14.15
N ALA A 761 3.38 -12.07 -13.40
CA ALA A 761 3.86 -10.76 -13.80
C ALA A 761 5.38 -10.82 -13.95
N ASN A 762 5.91 -10.45 -15.10
CA ASN A 762 7.35 -10.30 -15.27
C ASN A 762 7.83 -9.11 -14.43
N ALA A 763 8.68 -9.38 -13.44
CA ALA A 763 9.20 -8.39 -12.51
C ALA A 763 10.64 -7.94 -12.85
N GLU A 764 11.18 -8.37 -13.96
CA GLU A 764 12.54 -8.09 -14.44
C GLU A 764 12.60 -6.70 -15.08
N ALA A 765 13.02 -5.68 -14.33
CA ALA A 765 13.13 -4.33 -14.87
C ALA A 765 14.32 -4.13 -15.82
N GLY A 766 15.31 -5.02 -15.78
CA GLY A 766 16.50 -5.00 -16.63
C GLY A 766 17.75 -4.51 -15.92
N GLY A 767 18.86 -4.43 -16.63
CA GLY A 767 20.18 -4.03 -16.15
C GLY A 767 20.87 -3.02 -17.08
N GLU A 768 20.12 -2.13 -17.74
CA GLU A 768 20.67 -1.06 -18.57
C GLU A 768 20.20 0.29 -18.03
N ALA A 769 21.14 1.15 -17.60
CA ALA A 769 20.83 2.44 -16.99
C ALA A 769 19.79 3.24 -17.79
N GLY A 770 18.72 3.66 -17.10
CA GLY A 770 17.66 4.48 -17.68
C GLY A 770 16.76 3.80 -18.71
N ARG A 771 16.82 2.48 -18.83
CA ARG A 771 15.96 1.72 -19.75
C ARG A 771 15.31 0.52 -19.06
N VAL A 772 14.01 0.52 -19.01
CA VAL A 772 13.22 -0.61 -18.54
C VAL A 772 13.14 -1.68 -19.63
N SER A 773 13.19 -2.94 -19.27
CA SER A 773 12.96 -4.08 -20.17
C SER A 773 11.57 -3.99 -20.81
N ASP A 774 11.47 -4.29 -22.10
CA ASP A 774 10.20 -4.32 -22.82
C ASP A 774 9.24 -5.42 -22.28
N GLU A 775 9.77 -6.43 -21.58
CA GLU A 775 9.00 -7.50 -20.96
C GLU A 775 8.55 -7.18 -19.52
N TYR A 776 9.09 -6.12 -18.90
CA TYR A 776 8.69 -5.74 -17.54
C TYR A 776 7.21 -5.40 -17.45
N GLY A 777 6.54 -5.99 -16.46
CA GLY A 777 5.11 -5.76 -16.23
C GLY A 777 4.19 -6.55 -17.15
N LYS A 778 4.72 -7.35 -18.08
CA LYS A 778 3.92 -8.27 -18.88
C LYS A 778 3.18 -9.25 -17.96
N LEU A 779 1.87 -9.26 -18.09
CA LEU A 779 0.99 -10.18 -17.35
C LEU A 779 0.64 -11.37 -18.23
N THR A 780 0.98 -12.57 -17.77
CA THR A 780 0.60 -13.84 -18.43
C THR A 780 -0.39 -14.61 -17.55
N LEU A 781 -1.56 -14.88 -18.08
CA LEU A 781 -2.61 -15.63 -17.41
C LEU A 781 -2.71 -17.03 -18.04
N LEU A 782 -2.23 -18.05 -17.32
CA LEU A 782 -2.43 -19.42 -17.72
C LEU A 782 -3.87 -19.83 -17.40
N ASN A 783 -4.64 -20.17 -18.43
CA ASN A 783 -5.99 -20.72 -18.32
C ASN A 783 -5.90 -22.25 -18.24
N LEU A 784 -6.34 -22.81 -17.12
CA LEU A 784 -6.27 -24.25 -16.88
C LEU A 784 -7.52 -24.96 -17.38
N PRO A 785 -7.39 -26.14 -18.03
CA PRO A 785 -8.51 -26.84 -18.61
C PRO A 785 -9.45 -27.37 -17.53
N ARG A 786 -10.74 -27.28 -17.78
CA ARG A 786 -11.79 -27.79 -16.85
C ARG A 786 -11.88 -29.30 -16.80
N GLU A 787 -11.34 -29.98 -17.81
CA GLU A 787 -11.39 -31.45 -17.98
C GLU A 787 -10.31 -32.14 -17.12
N THR A 788 -9.16 -31.47 -16.91
CA THR A 788 -8.07 -31.97 -16.05
C THR A 788 -8.21 -31.35 -14.67
N ILE A 789 -8.32 -32.17 -13.64
CA ILE A 789 -8.41 -31.68 -12.26
C ILE A 789 -6.98 -31.46 -11.76
N VAL A 790 -6.61 -30.18 -11.64
CA VAL A 790 -5.35 -29.76 -11.03
C VAL A 790 -5.64 -29.34 -9.59
N PRO A 791 -5.06 -29.99 -8.57
CA PRO A 791 -5.38 -29.67 -7.18
C PRO A 791 -4.91 -28.25 -6.83
N GLY A 792 -5.77 -27.48 -6.16
CA GLY A 792 -5.37 -26.18 -5.60
C GLY A 792 -4.51 -26.31 -4.34
N PRO A 793 -3.87 -25.21 -3.86
CA PRO A 793 -2.94 -25.26 -2.73
C PRO A 793 -3.50 -25.93 -1.47
N GLY A 794 -4.75 -25.65 -1.11
CA GLY A 794 -5.39 -26.28 0.04
C GLY A 794 -5.65 -27.77 -0.17
N GLN A 795 -5.90 -28.25 -1.40
CA GLN A 795 -6.05 -29.67 -1.69
C GLN A 795 -4.70 -30.37 -1.64
N VAL A 796 -3.63 -29.76 -2.16
CA VAL A 796 -2.27 -30.30 -2.07
C VAL A 796 -1.83 -30.47 -0.62
N GLN A 797 -2.05 -29.44 0.23
CA GLN A 797 -1.74 -29.56 1.66
C GLN A 797 -2.54 -30.67 2.34
N ASN A 798 -3.81 -30.86 1.95
CA ASN A 798 -4.58 -31.98 2.47
C ASN A 798 -4.04 -33.34 2.00
N ASN A 799 -3.54 -33.43 0.75
CA ASN A 799 -2.92 -34.63 0.22
C ASN A 799 -1.62 -34.95 0.98
N PHE A 800 -0.77 -33.95 1.23
CA PHE A 800 0.43 -34.09 2.07
C PHE A 800 0.09 -34.60 3.49
N ASN A 801 -0.91 -34.01 4.12
CA ASN A 801 -1.33 -34.43 5.47
C ASN A 801 -1.97 -35.80 5.51
N ALA A 802 -2.57 -36.26 4.42
CA ALA A 802 -3.28 -37.56 4.32
C ALA A 802 -2.35 -38.69 3.87
N ASP A 803 -1.20 -38.37 3.25
CA ASP A 803 -0.23 -39.38 2.83
C ASP A 803 0.34 -40.13 4.03
N SER A 804 0.45 -41.47 3.92
CA SER A 804 0.84 -42.33 5.05
C SER A 804 2.30 -42.17 5.45
N ASP A 805 3.18 -42.02 4.48
CA ASP A 805 4.64 -41.96 4.69
C ASP A 805 5.00 -40.56 5.20
N VAL A 806 4.43 -39.49 4.60
CA VAL A 806 4.55 -38.11 5.06
C VAL A 806 4.02 -37.96 6.50
N SER A 807 2.80 -38.43 6.77
CA SER A 807 2.19 -38.30 8.10
C SER A 807 2.92 -39.07 9.17
N SER A 808 3.45 -40.28 8.85
CA SER A 808 4.24 -41.08 9.78
C SER A 808 5.56 -40.39 10.14
N LEU A 809 6.27 -39.87 9.14
CA LEU A 809 7.52 -39.16 9.35
C LEU A 809 7.34 -37.84 10.10
N LEU A 810 6.35 -37.04 9.73
CA LEU A 810 6.00 -35.81 10.44
C LEU A 810 5.62 -36.10 11.92
N ASN A 811 4.95 -37.21 12.20
CA ASN A 811 4.63 -37.59 13.56
C ASN A 811 5.89 -37.99 14.36
N ILE A 812 6.89 -38.63 13.73
CA ILE A 812 8.18 -38.91 14.35
C ILE A 812 8.93 -37.61 14.66
N LEU A 813 8.95 -36.66 13.69
CA LEU A 813 9.59 -35.35 13.81
C LEU A 813 8.93 -34.45 14.89
N ARG A 814 7.63 -34.64 15.16
CA ARG A 814 6.86 -33.94 16.22
C ARG A 814 7.06 -34.59 17.62
N GLN A 815 7.79 -35.70 17.75
CA GLN A 815 8.00 -36.33 19.05
C GLN A 815 9.04 -35.59 19.89
N GLY A 816 8.81 -35.52 21.20
CA GLY A 816 9.73 -34.88 22.14
C GLY A 816 9.49 -33.37 22.27
N SER A 817 10.58 -32.61 22.26
CA SER A 817 10.57 -31.16 22.42
C SER A 817 10.72 -30.42 21.08
N THR A 818 10.09 -30.93 20.03
CA THR A 818 10.21 -30.39 18.69
C THR A 818 8.83 -29.96 18.12
N ARG A 819 8.83 -28.92 17.32
CA ARG A 819 7.69 -28.42 16.54
C ARG A 819 8.04 -28.48 15.04
N VAL A 820 7.13 -29.00 14.24
CA VAL A 820 7.26 -29.01 12.79
C VAL A 820 6.50 -27.81 12.23
N LEU A 821 7.16 -27.03 11.41
CA LEU A 821 6.62 -25.87 10.72
C LEU A 821 6.66 -26.12 9.21
N ASN A 822 5.53 -25.97 8.56
CA ASN A 822 5.46 -26.01 7.11
C ASN A 822 5.77 -24.61 6.58
N GLY A 823 6.68 -24.50 5.63
CA GLY A 823 6.94 -23.28 4.91
C GLY A 823 5.91 -23.01 3.80
N ASN A 824 6.15 -21.97 3.03
CA ASN A 824 5.31 -21.57 1.91
C ASN A 824 5.13 -22.71 0.91
N LEU A 825 3.90 -22.97 0.50
CA LEU A 825 3.61 -23.90 -0.59
C LEU A 825 3.73 -23.17 -1.93
N LEU A 826 4.85 -23.38 -2.62
CA LEU A 826 5.08 -22.84 -3.96
C LEU A 826 4.38 -23.71 -5.00
N THR A 827 3.85 -23.08 -6.04
CA THR A 827 3.23 -23.72 -7.21
C THR A 827 3.93 -23.24 -8.46
N LEU A 828 4.53 -24.13 -9.24
CA LEU A 828 5.45 -23.79 -10.34
C LEU A 828 5.04 -24.47 -11.65
N PRO A 829 4.94 -23.73 -12.77
CA PRO A 829 4.58 -24.27 -14.08
C PRO A 829 5.83 -24.91 -14.75
N VAL A 830 6.19 -26.11 -14.36
CA VAL A 830 7.34 -26.85 -14.88
C VAL A 830 6.97 -28.29 -15.26
N GLY A 831 7.77 -28.94 -16.08
CA GLY A 831 7.52 -30.32 -16.54
C GLY A 831 6.27 -30.45 -17.42
N GLY A 832 5.75 -29.33 -17.92
CA GLY A 832 4.47 -29.27 -18.65
C GLY A 832 3.24 -29.41 -17.76
N GLY A 833 3.39 -29.34 -16.44
CA GLY A 833 2.31 -29.37 -15.43
C GLY A 833 2.55 -28.36 -14.32
N LEU A 834 2.03 -28.63 -13.13
CA LEU A 834 2.25 -27.79 -11.95
C LEU A 834 2.96 -28.61 -10.87
N LEU A 835 4.15 -28.17 -10.52
CA LEU A 835 4.95 -28.70 -9.42
C LEU A 835 4.65 -27.92 -8.15
N TYR A 836 4.37 -28.61 -7.05
CA TYR A 836 4.20 -28.03 -5.73
C TYR A 836 5.43 -28.34 -4.89
N VAL A 837 6.00 -27.32 -4.23
CA VAL A 837 7.19 -27.46 -3.38
C VAL A 837 6.91 -26.79 -2.03
N GLN A 838 7.11 -27.53 -0.94
CA GLN A 838 6.94 -27.03 0.42
C GLN A 838 8.13 -27.42 1.29
N PRO A 839 8.93 -26.48 1.76
CA PRO A 839 9.98 -26.76 2.73
C PRO A 839 9.39 -27.06 4.12
N VAL A 840 9.97 -28.01 4.83
CA VAL A 840 9.54 -28.42 6.16
C VAL A 840 10.65 -28.16 7.16
N TYR A 841 10.35 -27.34 8.15
CA TYR A 841 11.27 -26.91 9.20
C TYR A 841 10.98 -27.60 10.51
N ILE A 842 12.02 -27.77 11.31
CA ILE A 842 11.94 -28.27 12.68
C ILE A 842 12.48 -27.20 13.60
N GLU A 843 11.76 -26.96 14.67
CA GLU A 843 12.17 -26.07 15.74
C GLU A 843 12.08 -26.76 17.09
N SER A 844 13.08 -26.58 17.96
CA SER A 844 12.98 -27.01 19.35
C SER A 844 12.01 -26.12 20.13
N THR A 845 11.32 -26.66 21.13
CA THR A 845 10.43 -25.86 22.01
C THR A 845 11.19 -25.06 23.08
N GLY A 846 12.52 -24.97 23.00
CA GLY A 846 13.37 -24.16 23.89
C GLY A 846 13.26 -22.66 23.62
N GLU A 847 13.57 -21.82 24.61
CA GLU A 847 13.44 -20.35 24.51
C GLU A 847 14.40 -19.69 23.50
N THR A 848 15.42 -20.35 23.02
CA THR A 848 16.45 -19.85 22.10
C THR A 848 16.52 -20.65 20.81
N SER A 849 15.42 -21.30 20.43
CA SER A 849 15.38 -22.11 19.22
C SER A 849 14.97 -21.28 18.01
N TYR A 850 15.31 -21.76 16.85
CA TYR A 850 14.89 -21.21 15.57
C TYR A 850 14.63 -22.34 14.57
N PRO A 851 13.82 -22.11 13.53
CA PRO A 851 13.50 -23.11 12.53
C PRO A 851 14.73 -23.53 11.72
N LEU A 852 14.91 -24.83 11.55
CA LEU A 852 15.93 -25.45 10.70
C LEU A 852 15.25 -26.23 9.58
N LEU A 853 15.63 -25.98 8.34
CA LEU A 853 15.12 -26.70 7.18
C LEU A 853 15.63 -28.15 7.19
N GLN A 854 14.72 -29.10 7.32
CA GLN A 854 15.07 -30.52 7.43
C GLN A 854 14.65 -31.35 6.23
N LYS A 855 13.48 -31.06 5.64
CA LYS A 855 12.90 -31.86 4.59
C LYS A 855 12.20 -30.95 3.55
N ILE A 856 12.03 -31.49 2.36
CA ILE A 856 11.28 -30.89 1.28
C ILE A 856 10.15 -31.83 0.86
N LEU A 857 8.93 -31.32 0.87
CA LEU A 857 7.74 -31.96 0.27
C LEU A 857 7.59 -31.46 -1.16
N VAL A 858 7.41 -32.38 -2.10
CA VAL A 858 7.06 -32.06 -3.47
C VAL A 858 5.84 -32.85 -3.92
N ALA A 859 5.04 -32.28 -4.81
CA ALA A 859 3.94 -33.01 -5.45
C ALA A 859 3.81 -32.60 -6.93
N PHE A 860 3.42 -33.57 -7.77
CA PHE A 860 3.08 -33.36 -9.16
C PHE A 860 1.87 -34.26 -9.49
N GLY A 861 0.72 -33.63 -9.77
CA GLY A 861 -0.53 -34.38 -9.84
C GLY A 861 -0.86 -35.08 -8.51
N ASP A 862 -0.99 -36.40 -8.55
CA ASP A 862 -1.27 -37.23 -7.38
C ASP A 862 0.01 -37.87 -6.75
N GLN A 863 1.17 -37.65 -7.37
CA GLN A 863 2.44 -38.18 -6.87
C GLN A 863 3.04 -37.23 -5.85
N ILE A 864 3.59 -37.80 -4.75
CA ILE A 864 4.19 -37.05 -3.63
C ILE A 864 5.53 -37.68 -3.32
N ALA A 865 6.54 -36.82 -3.06
CA ALA A 865 7.83 -37.23 -2.53
C ALA A 865 8.20 -36.37 -1.31
N PHE A 866 8.96 -36.95 -0.34
CA PHE A 866 9.30 -36.29 0.91
C PHE A 866 10.74 -36.64 1.33
N GLU A 867 11.70 -35.87 0.86
CA GLU A 867 13.10 -36.17 0.98
C GLU A 867 13.90 -35.07 1.73
N ASP A 868 15.18 -35.36 1.98
CA ASP A 868 16.10 -34.47 2.71
C ASP A 868 16.46 -33.23 1.84
N THR A 869 16.51 -33.39 0.54
CA THR A 869 16.89 -32.34 -0.41
C THR A 869 15.87 -32.21 -1.52
N LEU A 870 15.83 -31.05 -2.16
CA LEU A 870 14.95 -30.83 -3.31
C LEU A 870 15.34 -31.74 -4.50
N GLU A 871 16.64 -31.93 -4.75
CA GLU A 871 17.13 -32.82 -5.80
C GLU A 871 16.59 -34.26 -5.62
N LEU A 872 16.76 -34.84 -4.43
CA LEU A 872 16.27 -36.18 -4.13
C LEU A 872 14.76 -36.31 -4.25
N ALA A 873 14.04 -35.30 -3.78
CA ALA A 873 12.59 -35.27 -3.87
C ALA A 873 12.08 -35.19 -5.34
N LEU A 874 12.75 -34.40 -6.17
CA LEU A 874 12.43 -34.31 -7.61
C LEU A 874 12.80 -35.61 -8.32
N ASP A 875 13.96 -36.19 -8.04
CA ASP A 875 14.36 -37.45 -8.65
C ASP A 875 13.41 -38.62 -8.27
N GLU A 876 13.00 -38.71 -7.02
CA GLU A 876 11.99 -39.69 -6.60
C GLU A 876 10.69 -39.50 -7.37
N LEU A 877 10.22 -38.26 -7.46
CA LEU A 877 8.96 -37.90 -8.11
C LEU A 877 8.96 -38.20 -9.62
N PHE A 878 10.10 -37.95 -10.28
CA PHE A 878 10.25 -38.12 -11.74
C PHE A 878 10.98 -39.43 -12.16
N GLY A 879 10.94 -40.46 -11.32
CA GLY A 879 11.35 -41.83 -11.67
C GLY A 879 12.85 -42.12 -11.59
N GLY A 880 13.63 -41.32 -10.89
CA GLY A 880 15.05 -41.53 -10.60
C GLY A 880 16.02 -40.62 -11.31
N ASP A 881 15.59 -39.88 -12.33
CA ASP A 881 16.34 -38.80 -13.02
C ASP A 881 15.34 -37.74 -13.46
N SER A 882 15.16 -36.70 -12.67
CA SER A 882 14.25 -35.60 -12.97
C SER A 882 14.76 -34.74 -14.14
N GLY A 883 16.07 -34.69 -14.33
CA GLY A 883 16.75 -33.75 -15.22
C GLY A 883 16.79 -32.32 -14.66
N ALA A 884 16.42 -32.13 -13.40
CA ALA A 884 16.50 -30.84 -12.74
C ALA A 884 17.96 -30.48 -12.44
N ASP A 885 18.28 -29.20 -12.47
CA ASP A 885 19.55 -28.64 -11.98
C ASP A 885 19.23 -27.92 -10.66
N VAL A 886 19.58 -28.52 -9.54
CA VAL A 886 19.26 -27.98 -8.21
C VAL A 886 20.53 -27.84 -7.41
N ALA A 887 20.77 -26.68 -6.86
CA ALA A 887 21.93 -26.38 -6.02
C ALA A 887 21.51 -26.10 -4.57
N ASP A 888 20.89 -27.07 -3.87
CA ASP A 888 20.38 -26.90 -2.51
C ASP A 888 21.46 -26.95 -1.40
N GLY A 889 22.71 -27.14 -1.76
CA GLY A 889 23.89 -27.01 -0.88
C GLY A 889 24.13 -28.14 0.09
N ALA A 890 23.28 -29.18 0.17
CA ALA A 890 23.36 -30.24 1.16
C ALA A 890 24.37 -31.35 0.83
N THR A 891 25.03 -31.30 -0.34
CA THR A 891 25.97 -32.34 -0.75
C THR A 891 27.36 -31.80 -1.09
N GLY A 892 28.33 -32.06 -0.26
CA GLY A 892 29.70 -32.32 -0.70
C GLY A 892 29.77 -33.65 -1.43
N GLY A 893 29.03 -33.80 -2.55
CA GLY A 893 28.96 -35.02 -3.35
C GLY A 893 29.08 -34.75 -4.84
N THR A 894 30.23 -35.00 -5.40
CA THR A 894 30.56 -34.98 -6.83
C THR A 894 29.51 -35.69 -7.68
N SER A 895 28.79 -34.95 -8.51
CA SER A 895 28.05 -35.50 -9.63
C SER A 895 29.03 -36.03 -10.69
N GLY A 896 29.13 -37.34 -10.78
CA GLY A 896 29.83 -38.02 -11.85
C GLY A 896 28.97 -38.15 -13.09
N SER A 897 29.10 -37.23 -14.02
CA SER A 897 28.65 -37.47 -15.39
C SER A 897 29.57 -38.48 -16.04
N GLY A 898 29.05 -39.68 -16.26
CA GLY A 898 29.76 -40.73 -17.00
C GLY A 898 29.78 -40.47 -18.49
N THR A 899 30.87 -40.02 -19.01
CA THR A 899 31.27 -40.33 -20.39
C THR A 899 32.65 -40.94 -20.40
N ASP A 900 32.67 -42.23 -20.68
CA ASP A 900 33.83 -43.06 -20.87
C ASP A 900 34.62 -42.66 -22.14
N THR A 901 35.80 -42.11 -21.97
CA THR A 901 36.90 -42.26 -22.95
C THR A 901 38.25 -42.14 -22.19
N GLY A 902 38.94 -43.25 -22.14
CA GLY A 902 40.22 -43.39 -21.48
C GLY A 902 41.31 -42.53 -22.06
N THR A 903 42.15 -42.00 -21.24
CA THR A 903 43.59 -42.10 -21.32
C THR A 903 44.24 -41.66 -20.00
N ASP A 904 45.02 -42.52 -19.51
CA ASP A 904 45.89 -42.51 -18.35
C ASP A 904 46.88 -41.32 -18.38
N THR A 905 46.88 -40.48 -17.27
CA THR A 905 48.15 -39.97 -16.70
C THR A 905 47.87 -39.37 -15.33
N GLY A 906 48.50 -39.95 -14.30
CA GLY A 906 48.31 -39.61 -12.90
C GLY A 906 48.84 -38.22 -12.48
N SER A 907 48.14 -37.67 -11.47
CA SER A 907 48.81 -36.93 -10.39
C SER A 907 47.87 -36.94 -9.17
N SER A 908 48.16 -37.83 -8.28
CA SER A 908 47.60 -37.86 -6.94
C SER A 908 48.12 -36.70 -6.11
N ALA A 909 47.22 -35.82 -5.66
CA ALA A 909 47.52 -34.99 -4.51
C ALA A 909 47.46 -35.88 -3.26
N ASP A 910 48.63 -36.18 -2.74
CA ASP A 910 48.88 -36.97 -1.56
C ASP A 910 48.34 -36.21 -0.31
N SER A 911 47.21 -36.62 0.24
CA SER A 911 46.84 -36.26 1.63
C SER A 911 47.80 -36.97 2.56
N GLY A 912 48.60 -36.29 3.34
CA GLY A 912 49.74 -36.79 4.11
C GLY A 912 49.43 -37.82 5.23
N ASN A 913 48.23 -38.40 5.28
CA ASN A 913 47.91 -39.42 6.27
C ASN A 913 47.13 -40.61 5.68
N ALA A 914 47.89 -41.56 5.09
CA ALA A 914 47.34 -42.80 4.55
C ALA A 914 46.69 -43.74 5.60
N ALA A 915 46.84 -43.45 6.87
CA ALA A 915 46.18 -44.17 7.97
C ALA A 915 44.76 -43.66 8.19
N LEU A 916 44.57 -42.33 8.12
CA LEU A 916 43.28 -41.68 8.21
C LEU A 916 42.35 -42.08 7.05
N ASP A 917 42.85 -42.05 5.81
CA ASP A 917 42.10 -42.47 4.62
C ASP A 917 41.65 -43.94 4.70
N ARG A 918 42.48 -44.82 5.23
CA ARG A 918 42.10 -46.24 5.44
C ARG A 918 41.04 -46.40 6.52
N ALA A 919 41.13 -45.65 7.61
CA ALA A 919 40.15 -45.65 8.68
C ALA A 919 38.80 -45.10 8.25
N LEU A 920 38.77 -43.99 7.54
CA LEU A 920 37.56 -43.40 6.96
C LEU A 920 36.87 -44.32 5.95
N ASN A 921 37.65 -44.97 5.08
CA ASN A 921 37.13 -45.99 4.15
C ASN A 921 36.61 -47.26 4.84
N ALA A 922 37.13 -47.60 6.01
CA ALA A 922 36.64 -48.70 6.83
C ALA A 922 35.33 -48.32 7.53
N ALA A 923 35.22 -47.07 8.03
CA ALA A 923 34.01 -46.55 8.64
C ALA A 923 32.86 -46.49 7.62
N LYS A 924 33.11 -45.99 6.41
CA LYS A 924 32.11 -45.96 5.33
C LYS A 924 31.58 -47.36 4.99
N ARG A 925 32.43 -48.33 4.82
CA ARG A 925 31.99 -49.73 4.56
C ARG A 925 31.20 -50.32 5.71
N ALA A 926 31.55 -50.01 6.94
CA ALA A 926 30.82 -50.48 8.12
C ALA A 926 29.42 -49.83 8.22
N LEU A 927 29.28 -48.56 7.80
CA LEU A 927 28.00 -47.88 7.69
C LEU A 927 27.10 -48.52 6.61
N ASP A 928 27.64 -48.81 5.42
CA ASP A 928 26.93 -49.48 4.35
C ASP A 928 26.43 -50.87 4.75
N ASP A 929 27.31 -51.65 5.42
CA ASP A 929 26.96 -52.98 5.94
C ASP A 929 25.89 -52.90 7.04
N LYS A 930 25.92 -51.86 7.90
CA LYS A 930 24.95 -51.64 8.94
C LYS A 930 23.58 -51.28 8.34
N ALA A 931 23.55 -50.44 7.31
CA ALA A 931 22.35 -50.09 6.59
C ALA A 931 21.76 -51.28 5.80
N ALA A 932 22.59 -52.16 5.24
CA ALA A 932 22.17 -53.38 4.59
C ALA A 932 21.54 -54.36 5.57
N ALA A 933 22.22 -54.61 6.72
CA ALA A 933 21.72 -55.47 7.77
C ALA A 933 20.39 -55.00 8.39
N LEU A 934 20.22 -53.68 8.51
CA LEU A 934 18.95 -53.09 8.97
C LEU A 934 17.80 -53.34 7.96
N ARG A 935 18.05 -53.20 6.65
CA ARG A 935 17.08 -53.51 5.60
C ARG A 935 16.68 -54.99 5.55
N GLU A 936 17.63 -55.87 5.86
CA GLU A 936 17.38 -57.31 5.89
C GLU A 936 16.82 -57.81 7.23
N GLY A 937 16.72 -56.95 8.24
CA GLY A 937 16.24 -57.27 9.59
C GLY A 937 17.18 -58.17 10.36
N ASP A 938 18.48 -58.26 9.97
CA ASP A 938 19.48 -59.06 10.61
C ASP A 938 20.20 -58.29 11.75
N TRP A 939 19.65 -58.38 12.96
CA TRP A 939 20.17 -57.72 14.15
C TRP A 939 21.57 -58.20 14.58
N THR A 940 21.97 -59.39 14.16
CA THR A 940 23.32 -59.91 14.47
C THR A 940 24.34 -59.22 13.55
N ALA A 941 24.08 -59.20 12.26
CA ALA A 941 24.90 -58.49 11.28
C ALA A 941 24.94 -56.96 11.54
N PHE A 942 23.83 -56.39 12.00
CA PHE A 942 23.77 -54.98 12.41
C PHE A 942 24.73 -54.69 13.60
N GLY A 943 24.73 -55.53 14.65
CA GLY A 943 25.63 -55.37 15.79
C GLY A 943 27.10 -55.54 15.41
N GLU A 944 27.44 -56.54 14.54
CA GLU A 944 28.80 -56.71 14.04
C GLU A 944 29.28 -55.53 13.17
N ALA A 945 28.38 -54.89 12.38
CA ALA A 945 28.69 -53.73 11.59
C ALA A 945 28.88 -52.49 12.46
N ASP A 946 28.09 -52.33 13.51
CA ASP A 946 28.23 -51.24 14.50
C ASP A 946 29.58 -51.32 15.25
N GLU A 947 30.00 -52.50 15.70
CA GLU A 947 31.30 -52.67 16.31
C GLU A 947 32.48 -52.41 15.36
N ARG A 948 32.33 -52.68 14.06
CA ARG A 948 33.30 -52.30 13.03
C ARG A 948 33.38 -50.82 12.81
N LEU A 949 32.23 -50.16 12.83
CA LEU A 949 32.12 -48.71 12.70
C LEU A 949 32.81 -47.99 13.85
N GLN A 950 32.54 -48.42 15.10
CA GLN A 950 33.18 -47.82 16.28
C GLN A 950 34.70 -47.95 16.22
N ARG A 951 35.21 -49.14 15.87
CA ARG A 951 36.67 -49.36 15.73
C ARG A 951 37.28 -48.49 14.62
N ALA A 952 36.60 -48.34 13.49
CA ALA A 952 37.07 -47.51 12.40
C ALA A 952 37.09 -46.01 12.74
N ILE A 953 36.16 -45.55 13.60
CA ILE A 953 36.14 -44.19 14.13
C ILE A 953 37.28 -43.99 15.13
N GLU A 954 37.57 -44.96 16.04
CA GLU A 954 38.71 -44.94 16.95
C GLU A 954 40.05 -44.88 16.16
N ASP A 955 40.19 -45.73 15.13
CA ASP A 955 41.36 -45.74 14.27
C ASP A 955 41.56 -44.40 13.50
N ALA A 956 40.45 -43.73 13.14
CA ALA A 956 40.49 -42.40 12.48
C ALA A 956 40.92 -41.31 13.46
N LEU A 957 40.41 -41.31 14.68
CA LEU A 957 40.81 -40.38 15.73
C LEU A 957 42.30 -40.59 16.13
N ASP A 958 42.76 -41.83 16.30
CA ASP A 958 44.15 -42.12 16.56
C ASP A 958 45.07 -41.69 15.41
N ALA A 959 44.59 -41.75 14.17
CA ALA A 959 45.31 -41.27 12.98
C ALA A 959 45.34 -39.76 12.85
N LEU A 960 44.43 -39.05 13.47
CA LEU A 960 44.38 -37.57 13.55
C LEU A 960 45.30 -37.03 14.67
N GLU A 961 45.47 -37.78 15.78
CA GLU A 961 46.33 -37.39 16.89
C GLU A 961 47.82 -37.65 16.64
N ASN A 962 48.19 -38.53 15.69
CA ASN A 962 49.55 -38.84 15.30
C ASN A 962 49.97 -38.21 13.97
#